data_58b092383b7514421a1980a867c3f9f2
#
_entry.id   58b092383b7514421a1980a867c3f9f2
#
_cell.length_a   1.000
_cell.length_b   1.000
_cell.length_c   1.000
_cell.angle_alpha   90.00
_cell.angle_beta   90.00
_cell.angle_gamma   90.00
#
_symmetry.space_group_name_H-M   'P 1'
#
loop_
_entity.id
_entity.type
_entity.pdbx_description
1 polymer ?
#
loop_
_entity_poly.entity_id
_entity_poly.type
_entity_poly.pdbx_seq_one_letter_code
_entity_poly.pdbx_strand_id
1 'polypeptide(L)'
;MSAVTLEIERREPVLDGAAFGAAGPYEKIAGILRFSIDPTLPVHEPIADIQLAPRNAQGRVESSADFYLLRPLGGGNRRLLLDVPNRGRKIALSMFNSSPRSNDPSTREDFGNGFLMRHGYTVAWVGWQPDVPRQDGMMALAVPRIAGASGRIRCEFRPNARADSLPLADRYHIPYPVARPEDPEHELTVRAHAGAPDVPVPRSAWRFARAKGGALIADPSFVSLTDGFEPGKIYECYYRAQDPPVLGLGFTAVRDAAAFLRFGSREAGNPCPGGLDRAYVFGVSQSGRFLRHLLYLGLDEDEAGRAVFDAVIPHVAGARRGEFNCRFGQPSLSGQRSIGSLFPFTDAEQEDSVTGQRGGLLERLRRRGSVPKIFTINGSAEYWRGDGSLVHTDVAGQRDIEPPADVRIYLFAGTQHTPGAIPPPAADANTGGRGRHMFSPVDYSPLLRAALVNLDRWVSEGTEPPDSMFPRIADGTAIAAEQTRKVFESIPGVTFPDRVVRPGRLDFGAEVERGIISALPPKVGAPFVAFVSAVDADGNEVAGIRPMEIRVPLAAFTGWNPRHPEQGAPGDLMSMMGSTFPLARTAAERDRTKDPRPSIGERYGDRAGYLQRVRREADVMVAARFLLSEDVDAVVARAGLLWDFIANRTSSGE
;
A
#
# COMPACT_ATOMS: atom_id res chain seq x y z
N MET A 1 26.16 -14.06 -13.83
CA MET A 1 24.84 -14.33 -13.19
C MET A 1 24.96 -13.99 -11.73
N SER A 2 23.99 -13.28 -11.17
CA SER A 2 23.95 -13.07 -9.72
C SER A 2 24.00 -14.43 -9.05
N ALA A 3 24.94 -14.61 -8.13
CA ALA A 3 25.00 -15.84 -7.35
C ALA A 3 23.95 -15.71 -6.24
N VAL A 4 22.85 -16.43 -6.40
CA VAL A 4 21.83 -16.56 -5.36
C VAL A 4 21.90 -17.97 -4.80
N THR A 5 22.00 -18.08 -3.47
CA THR A 5 21.97 -19.37 -2.76
C THR A 5 20.96 -19.31 -1.64
N LEU A 6 20.28 -20.43 -1.41
CA LEU A 6 19.31 -20.57 -0.31
C LEU A 6 19.88 -21.49 0.78
N GLU A 7 19.97 -20.97 1.97
CA GLU A 7 20.21 -21.72 3.21
C GLU A 7 18.86 -22.01 3.88
N ILE A 8 18.43 -23.27 3.83
CA ILE A 8 17.14 -23.69 4.38
C ILE A 8 17.31 -23.93 5.90
N GLU A 9 16.57 -23.20 6.72
CA GLU A 9 16.54 -23.34 8.16
C GLU A 9 15.37 -24.24 8.62
N ARG A 10 14.25 -24.23 7.88
CA ARG A 10 13.06 -24.99 8.21
C ARG A 10 12.37 -25.47 6.94
N ARG A 11 11.95 -26.74 6.97
CA ARG A 11 11.15 -27.35 5.91
C ARG A 11 10.15 -28.33 6.55
N GLU A 12 8.87 -28.09 6.36
CA GLU A 12 7.82 -28.85 7.04
C GLU A 12 6.53 -28.90 6.19
N PRO A 13 5.69 -29.94 6.35
CA PRO A 13 4.38 -29.97 5.72
C PRO A 13 3.47 -28.88 6.29
N VAL A 14 2.62 -28.31 5.45
CA VAL A 14 1.55 -27.39 5.86
C VAL A 14 0.37 -28.21 6.38
N LEU A 15 -0.16 -27.84 7.57
CA LEU A 15 -1.32 -28.48 8.19
C LEU A 15 -1.19 -30.02 8.25
N ASP A 16 -0.02 -30.51 8.66
CA ASP A 16 0.28 -31.96 8.74
C ASP A 16 0.05 -32.71 7.42
N GLY A 17 0.23 -32.04 6.28
CA GLY A 17 0.04 -32.64 4.95
C GLY A 17 -1.41 -32.64 4.46
N ALA A 18 -2.31 -31.88 5.07
CA ALA A 18 -3.68 -31.75 4.58
C ALA A 18 -3.73 -31.16 3.17
N ALA A 19 -4.60 -31.72 2.32
CA ALA A 19 -4.75 -31.28 0.94
C ALA A 19 -5.59 -29.99 0.83
N PHE A 20 -5.20 -29.12 -0.10
CA PHE A 20 -5.98 -27.96 -0.52
C PHE A 20 -6.68 -28.26 -1.86
N GLY A 21 -7.79 -28.99 -1.79
CA GLY A 21 -8.54 -29.40 -2.98
C GLY A 21 -7.69 -30.21 -3.97
N ALA A 22 -7.85 -29.93 -5.26
CA ALA A 22 -7.13 -30.63 -6.33
C ALA A 22 -5.62 -30.31 -6.39
N ALA A 23 -5.18 -29.21 -5.78
CA ALA A 23 -3.75 -28.86 -5.71
C ALA A 23 -2.94 -29.75 -4.75
N GLY A 24 -3.62 -30.52 -3.89
CA GLY A 24 -2.98 -31.43 -2.95
C GLY A 24 -2.33 -30.74 -1.77
N PRO A 25 -1.42 -31.44 -1.07
CA PRO A 25 -0.71 -30.91 0.09
C PRO A 25 0.37 -29.91 -0.30
N TYR A 26 0.70 -29.04 0.67
CA TYR A 26 1.74 -28.02 0.55
C TYR A 26 2.87 -28.26 1.55
N GLU A 27 4.04 -27.76 1.23
CA GLU A 27 5.14 -27.61 2.18
C GLU A 27 5.49 -26.14 2.38
N LYS A 28 6.01 -25.86 3.55
CA LYS A 28 6.56 -24.58 3.98
C LYS A 28 8.08 -24.68 4.06
N ILE A 29 8.76 -23.71 3.46
CA ILE A 29 10.22 -23.59 3.51
C ILE A 29 10.55 -22.19 4.02
N ALA A 30 11.39 -22.09 5.05
CA ALA A 30 11.93 -20.82 5.55
C ALA A 30 13.44 -20.91 5.65
N GLY A 31 14.12 -19.77 5.48
CA GLY A 31 15.57 -19.70 5.53
C GLY A 31 16.10 -18.34 5.07
N ILE A 32 17.35 -18.32 4.64
CA ILE A 32 18.06 -17.11 4.24
C ILE A 32 18.50 -17.22 2.78
N LEU A 33 18.09 -16.25 1.96
CA LEU A 33 18.68 -16.03 0.64
C LEU A 33 19.93 -15.17 0.76
N ARG A 34 21.02 -15.60 0.13
CA ARG A 34 22.25 -14.83 0.00
C ARG A 34 22.42 -14.39 -1.45
N PHE A 35 22.69 -13.11 -1.64
CA PHE A 35 22.87 -12.49 -2.95
C PHE A 35 24.29 -11.97 -3.09
N SER A 36 24.85 -12.17 -4.27
CA SER A 36 26.14 -11.60 -4.68
C SER A 36 25.98 -11.04 -6.09
N ILE A 37 25.96 -9.72 -6.23
CA ILE A 37 25.66 -9.00 -7.47
C ILE A 37 26.89 -8.26 -8.00
N ASP A 38 26.98 -8.12 -9.32
CA ASP A 38 28.04 -7.35 -9.97
C ASP A 38 27.60 -5.88 -10.11
N PRO A 39 28.17 -4.94 -9.33
CA PRO A 39 27.76 -3.54 -9.36
C PRO A 39 28.14 -2.81 -10.66
N THR A 40 28.94 -3.43 -11.54
CA THR A 40 29.40 -2.82 -12.79
C THR A 40 28.42 -3.04 -13.96
N LEU A 41 27.47 -3.96 -13.81
CA LEU A 41 26.51 -4.27 -14.86
C LEU A 41 25.46 -3.14 -15.03
N PRO A 42 25.08 -2.81 -16.28
CA PRO A 42 24.11 -1.74 -16.55
C PRO A 42 22.73 -1.95 -15.88
N VAL A 43 22.36 -3.20 -15.61
CA VAL A 43 21.09 -3.51 -14.91
C VAL A 43 21.08 -2.99 -13.48
N HIS A 44 22.23 -2.76 -12.86
CA HIS A 44 22.36 -2.24 -11.50
C HIS A 44 22.65 -0.73 -11.44
N GLU A 45 22.89 -0.07 -12.58
CA GLU A 45 23.14 1.38 -12.64
C GLU A 45 22.07 2.22 -11.91
N PRO A 46 20.76 1.88 -11.96
CA PRO A 46 19.75 2.66 -11.28
C PRO A 46 19.81 2.61 -9.74
N ILE A 47 20.59 1.69 -9.15
CA ILE A 47 20.69 1.53 -7.71
C ILE A 47 21.57 2.63 -7.11
N ALA A 48 20.96 3.49 -6.30
CA ALA A 48 21.67 4.57 -5.64
C ALA A 48 22.82 4.04 -4.77
N ASP A 49 23.98 4.67 -4.89
CA ASP A 49 25.21 4.37 -4.12
C ASP A 49 25.79 2.96 -4.29
N ILE A 50 25.33 2.16 -5.25
CA ILE A 50 25.86 0.79 -5.43
C ILE A 50 27.37 0.77 -5.70
N GLN A 51 27.89 1.80 -6.36
CA GLN A 51 29.31 1.92 -6.66
C GLN A 51 30.16 2.21 -5.43
N LEU A 52 29.55 2.73 -4.35
CA LEU A 52 30.19 3.02 -3.08
C LEU A 52 30.09 1.84 -2.09
N ALA A 53 29.28 0.84 -2.42
CA ALA A 53 29.08 -0.32 -1.56
C ALA A 53 30.39 -1.13 -1.38
N PRO A 54 30.67 -1.65 -0.18
CA PRO A 54 31.76 -2.60 0.04
C PRO A 54 31.65 -3.80 -0.90
N ARG A 55 32.79 -4.25 -1.39
CA ARG A 55 32.90 -5.38 -2.32
C ARG A 55 33.66 -6.54 -1.71
N ASN A 56 33.25 -7.76 -2.03
CA ASN A 56 33.99 -8.95 -1.67
C ASN A 56 35.26 -9.14 -2.53
N ALA A 57 36.03 -10.21 -2.31
CA ALA A 57 37.26 -10.49 -3.04
C ALA A 57 37.07 -10.66 -4.56
N GLN A 58 35.86 -10.95 -5.02
CA GLN A 58 35.47 -11.05 -6.42
C GLN A 58 34.92 -9.73 -7.01
N GLY A 59 34.99 -8.63 -6.26
CA GLY A 59 34.49 -7.33 -6.68
C GLY A 59 32.94 -7.17 -6.62
N ARG A 60 32.23 -8.11 -6.01
CA ARG A 60 30.77 -8.15 -5.96
C ARG A 60 30.24 -7.57 -4.66
N VAL A 61 29.01 -7.05 -4.69
CA VAL A 61 28.27 -6.55 -3.52
C VAL A 61 27.40 -7.67 -2.96
N GLU A 62 27.48 -7.89 -1.65
CA GLU A 62 26.77 -8.96 -0.97
C GLU A 62 25.62 -8.41 -0.12
N SER A 63 24.51 -9.16 -0.08
CA SER A 63 23.38 -8.94 0.80
C SER A 63 22.71 -10.25 1.17
N SER A 64 21.85 -10.25 2.19
CA SER A 64 21.08 -11.44 2.56
C SER A 64 19.68 -11.05 3.06
N ALA A 65 18.69 -11.89 2.75
CA ALA A 65 17.30 -11.64 3.10
C ALA A 65 16.66 -12.85 3.76
N ASP A 66 15.73 -12.58 4.69
CA ASP A 66 14.81 -13.60 5.16
C ASP A 66 13.95 -14.09 3.99
N PHE A 67 13.75 -15.39 3.89
CA PHE A 67 13.01 -16.06 2.84
C PHE A 67 11.92 -16.96 3.41
N TYR A 68 10.76 -16.97 2.76
CA TYR A 68 9.65 -17.83 3.12
C TYR A 68 8.89 -18.28 1.86
N LEU A 69 8.52 -19.55 1.79
CA LEU A 69 7.87 -20.15 0.63
C LEU A 69 6.79 -21.13 1.07
N LEU A 70 5.64 -21.05 0.42
CA LEU A 70 4.59 -22.08 0.43
C LEU A 70 4.47 -22.64 -0.99
N ARG A 71 4.71 -23.94 -1.17
CA ARG A 71 4.61 -24.56 -2.49
C ARG A 71 3.82 -25.86 -2.46
N PRO A 72 3.06 -26.18 -3.53
CA PRO A 72 2.40 -27.47 -3.66
C PRO A 72 3.41 -28.59 -3.86
N LEU A 73 3.19 -29.75 -3.24
CA LEU A 73 4.04 -30.93 -3.42
C LEU A 73 3.79 -31.62 -4.76
N GLY A 74 2.57 -31.52 -5.31
CA GLY A 74 2.15 -32.12 -6.58
C GLY A 74 2.35 -31.24 -7.82
N GLY A 75 3.16 -30.16 -7.76
CA GLY A 75 3.46 -29.29 -8.90
C GLY A 75 2.52 -28.09 -9.08
N GLY A 76 1.32 -28.09 -8.56
CA GLY A 76 0.37 -26.97 -8.60
C GLY A 76 0.09 -26.41 -10.00
N ASN A 77 -0.19 -25.11 -10.11
CA ASN A 77 -0.44 -24.42 -11.38
C ASN A 77 0.83 -23.89 -12.07
N ARG A 78 2.01 -24.11 -11.48
CA ARG A 78 3.33 -23.64 -11.96
C ARG A 78 3.45 -22.10 -12.02
N ARG A 79 2.68 -21.38 -11.20
CA ARG A 79 2.71 -19.92 -11.05
C ARG A 79 3.35 -19.55 -9.72
N LEU A 80 4.29 -18.62 -9.76
CA LEU A 80 4.83 -17.93 -8.59
C LEU A 80 3.99 -16.67 -8.33
N LEU A 81 3.47 -16.51 -7.13
CA LEU A 81 3.02 -15.23 -6.61
C LEU A 81 4.03 -14.78 -5.55
N LEU A 82 4.89 -13.81 -5.88
CA LEU A 82 5.80 -13.21 -4.92
C LEU A 82 5.11 -12.01 -4.26
N ASP A 83 4.80 -12.13 -2.97
CA ASP A 83 4.27 -11.04 -2.16
C ASP A 83 5.41 -10.26 -1.52
N VAL A 84 5.55 -9.00 -1.89
CA VAL A 84 6.57 -8.11 -1.29
C VAL A 84 6.11 -7.72 0.12
N PRO A 85 6.83 -8.13 1.19
CA PRO A 85 6.41 -7.89 2.57
C PRO A 85 6.17 -6.41 2.86
N ASN A 86 5.00 -6.08 3.42
CA ASN A 86 4.69 -4.72 3.84
C ASN A 86 5.28 -4.47 5.23
N ARG A 87 6.32 -3.65 5.32
CA ARG A 87 7.05 -3.42 6.59
C ARG A 87 7.47 -4.72 7.28
N GLY A 88 7.94 -5.68 6.47
CA GLY A 88 8.36 -6.99 6.95
C GLY A 88 7.23 -8.01 7.15
N ARG A 89 5.96 -7.64 6.95
CA ARG A 89 4.79 -8.51 7.17
C ARG A 89 4.29 -9.14 5.89
N LYS A 90 3.91 -10.40 5.96
CA LYS A 90 3.27 -11.16 4.89
C LYS A 90 1.81 -10.73 4.75
N ILE A 91 1.33 -10.45 3.54
CA ILE A 91 0.00 -9.87 3.31
C ILE A 91 -0.86 -10.71 2.35
N ALA A 92 -0.27 -11.46 1.43
CA ALA A 92 -1.02 -12.15 0.37
C ALA A 92 -2.15 -13.04 0.88
N LEU A 93 -1.92 -13.83 1.95
CA LEU A 93 -2.96 -14.72 2.47
C LEU A 93 -4.16 -13.92 3.01
N SER A 94 -3.92 -12.82 3.73
CA SER A 94 -5.03 -12.01 4.23
C SER A 94 -5.81 -11.32 3.11
N MET A 95 -5.18 -10.98 2.00
CA MET A 95 -5.83 -10.32 0.87
C MET A 95 -6.59 -11.29 -0.04
N PHE A 96 -5.99 -12.44 -0.36
CA PHE A 96 -6.57 -13.38 -1.30
C PHE A 96 -7.34 -14.52 -0.63
N ASN A 97 -6.91 -14.99 0.54
CA ASN A 97 -7.59 -16.09 1.24
C ASN A 97 -8.57 -15.60 2.31
N SER A 98 -8.74 -14.29 2.50
CA SER A 98 -9.58 -13.72 3.58
C SER A 98 -9.20 -14.28 4.97
N SER A 99 -7.92 -14.52 5.21
CA SER A 99 -7.39 -15.03 6.48
C SER A 99 -7.00 -13.91 7.44
N PRO A 100 -6.87 -14.17 8.73
CA PRO A 100 -6.13 -13.30 9.63
C PRO A 100 -4.70 -13.08 9.13
N ARG A 101 -4.05 -12.00 9.60
CA ARG A 101 -2.63 -11.76 9.27
C ARG A 101 -1.75 -12.67 10.11
N SER A 102 -0.90 -13.45 9.44
CA SER A 102 0.12 -14.28 10.07
C SER A 102 1.45 -14.13 9.33
N ASN A 103 2.56 -13.99 10.07
CA ASN A 103 3.90 -14.03 9.50
C ASN A 103 4.46 -15.45 9.43
N ASP A 104 3.83 -16.42 10.12
CA ASP A 104 4.16 -17.85 10.07
C ASP A 104 2.87 -18.68 10.09
N PRO A 105 2.12 -18.74 8.97
CA PRO A 105 0.87 -19.46 8.90
C PRO A 105 1.06 -20.95 9.24
N SER A 106 0.31 -21.43 10.23
CA SER A 106 0.44 -22.79 10.78
C SER A 106 -0.88 -23.46 11.10
N THR A 107 -1.95 -22.70 11.26
CA THR A 107 -3.29 -23.21 11.54
C THR A 107 -4.20 -23.12 10.31
N ARG A 108 -5.28 -23.87 10.28
CA ARG A 108 -6.28 -23.76 9.19
C ARG A 108 -6.85 -22.34 9.06
N GLU A 109 -7.01 -21.63 10.17
CA GLU A 109 -7.47 -20.24 10.17
C GLU A 109 -6.49 -19.30 9.45
N ASP A 110 -5.17 -19.49 9.61
CA ASP A 110 -4.14 -18.71 8.91
C ASP A 110 -4.21 -18.85 7.38
N PHE A 111 -4.81 -19.92 6.88
CA PHE A 111 -5.03 -20.14 5.44
C PHE A 111 -6.41 -19.69 4.96
N GLY A 112 -7.32 -19.28 5.85
CA GLY A 112 -8.65 -18.78 5.53
C GLY A 112 -9.44 -19.72 4.60
N ASN A 113 -9.97 -19.19 3.50
CA ASN A 113 -10.66 -20.01 2.49
C ASN A 113 -9.71 -20.81 1.60
N GLY A 114 -8.40 -20.64 1.75
CA GLY A 114 -7.38 -21.39 1.00
C GLY A 114 -7.30 -21.07 -0.50
N PHE A 115 -7.81 -19.93 -0.96
CA PHE A 115 -7.90 -19.59 -2.38
C PHE A 115 -6.60 -19.80 -3.14
N LEU A 116 -5.50 -19.18 -2.73
CA LEU A 116 -4.20 -19.31 -3.41
C LEU A 116 -3.73 -20.76 -3.46
N MET A 117 -3.93 -21.50 -2.37
CA MET A 117 -3.54 -22.91 -2.27
C MET A 117 -4.43 -23.80 -3.13
N ARG A 118 -5.75 -23.62 -3.10
CA ARG A 118 -6.69 -24.39 -3.94
C ARG A 118 -6.48 -24.16 -5.43
N HIS A 119 -6.04 -22.95 -5.80
CA HIS A 119 -5.64 -22.60 -7.17
C HIS A 119 -4.21 -23.02 -7.52
N GLY A 120 -3.47 -23.65 -6.60
CA GLY A 120 -2.17 -24.27 -6.87
C GLY A 120 -1.00 -23.29 -6.99
N TYR A 121 -1.12 -22.07 -6.50
CA TYR A 121 -0.01 -21.10 -6.54
C TYR A 121 1.14 -21.52 -5.61
N THR A 122 2.36 -21.31 -6.08
CA THR A 122 3.54 -21.19 -5.22
C THR A 122 3.59 -19.74 -4.72
N VAL A 123 3.62 -19.53 -3.41
CA VAL A 123 3.64 -18.19 -2.81
C VAL A 123 4.95 -17.97 -2.10
N ALA A 124 5.68 -16.89 -2.43
CA ALA A 124 6.96 -16.56 -1.84
C ALA A 124 7.00 -15.17 -1.23
N TRP A 125 7.84 -15.01 -0.21
CA TRP A 125 8.15 -13.73 0.44
C TRP A 125 9.65 -13.61 0.63
N VAL A 126 10.17 -12.39 0.44
CA VAL A 126 11.58 -12.06 0.57
C VAL A 126 11.72 -10.74 1.33
N GLY A 127 12.53 -10.70 2.36
CA GLY A 127 12.88 -9.46 3.03
C GLY A 127 13.54 -8.48 2.05
N TRP A 128 13.10 -7.21 2.03
CA TRP A 128 13.59 -6.23 1.06
C TRP A 128 14.01 -4.89 1.68
N GLN A 129 13.69 -4.65 2.94
CA GLN A 129 14.04 -3.41 3.63
C GLN A 129 14.84 -3.68 4.91
N PRO A 130 15.88 -2.87 5.22
CA PRO A 130 16.77 -3.13 6.33
C PRO A 130 16.29 -2.58 7.67
N ASP A 131 15.30 -1.69 7.70
CA ASP A 131 14.78 -1.02 8.89
C ASP A 131 13.69 -1.82 9.63
N VAL A 132 13.49 -3.09 9.29
CA VAL A 132 12.54 -3.99 9.95
C VAL A 132 13.14 -4.55 11.24
N PRO A 133 12.46 -4.42 12.40
CA PRO A 133 12.90 -5.06 13.63
C PRO A 133 12.77 -6.58 13.54
N ARG A 134 13.71 -7.31 14.16
CA ARG A 134 13.73 -8.78 14.21
C ARG A 134 12.76 -9.29 15.27
N GLN A 135 11.47 -9.29 14.96
CA GLN A 135 10.41 -9.75 15.86
C GLN A 135 9.24 -10.36 15.07
N ASP A 136 8.47 -11.24 15.70
CA ASP A 136 7.18 -11.77 15.21
C ASP A 136 7.23 -12.34 13.77
N GLY A 137 8.36 -12.94 13.35
CA GLY A 137 8.53 -13.48 12.00
C GLY A 137 8.50 -12.43 10.89
N MET A 138 8.71 -11.15 11.23
CA MET A 138 8.89 -10.09 10.23
C MET A 138 10.18 -10.31 9.44
N MET A 139 10.12 -10.03 8.14
CA MET A 139 11.17 -10.31 7.18
C MET A 139 11.97 -9.05 6.84
N ALA A 140 13.29 -9.12 7.00
CA ALA A 140 14.22 -8.03 6.76
C ALA A 140 15.29 -8.39 5.72
N LEU A 141 15.96 -7.36 5.23
CA LEU A 141 17.13 -7.45 4.35
C LEU A 141 18.37 -6.93 5.09
N ALA A 142 19.45 -7.67 5.07
CA ALA A 142 20.76 -7.20 5.48
C ALA A 142 21.53 -6.70 4.25
N VAL A 143 21.93 -5.44 4.29
CA VAL A 143 22.67 -4.77 3.21
C VAL A 143 23.92 -4.07 3.74
N PRO A 144 24.93 -3.87 2.89
CA PRO A 144 26.10 -3.08 3.26
C PRO A 144 25.73 -1.62 3.52
N ARG A 145 26.57 -0.95 4.33
CA ARG A 145 26.48 0.47 4.63
C ARG A 145 27.61 1.23 3.96
N ILE A 146 27.35 2.48 3.61
CA ILE A 146 28.35 3.39 3.05
C ILE A 146 29.08 4.08 4.20
N ALA A 147 30.23 3.54 4.58
CA ALA A 147 31.02 4.02 5.70
C ALA A 147 31.49 5.47 5.49
N GLY A 148 31.37 6.31 6.52
CA GLY A 148 31.77 7.70 6.52
C GLY A 148 30.84 8.67 5.78
N ALA A 149 29.81 8.17 5.08
CA ALA A 149 28.80 9.05 4.50
C ALA A 149 27.94 9.68 5.60
N SER A 150 27.74 10.99 5.53
CA SER A 150 26.88 11.76 6.45
C SER A 150 25.83 12.52 5.66
N GLY A 151 24.62 12.62 6.19
CA GLY A 151 23.53 13.32 5.52
C GLY A 151 22.44 13.77 6.48
N ARG A 152 21.63 14.72 6.00
CA ARG A 152 20.46 15.21 6.72
C ARG A 152 19.26 14.30 6.45
N ILE A 153 18.48 14.02 7.50
CA ILE A 153 17.27 13.20 7.47
C ILE A 153 16.10 14.03 7.96
N ARG A 154 14.91 13.71 7.46
CA ARG A 154 13.63 14.22 7.94
C ARG A 154 12.81 13.08 8.55
N CYS A 155 12.30 13.25 9.76
CA CYS A 155 11.33 12.37 10.36
C CYS A 155 10.04 13.13 10.67
N GLU A 156 8.88 12.64 10.20
CA GLU A 156 7.57 13.26 10.40
C GLU A 156 6.77 12.48 11.45
N PHE A 157 6.14 13.19 12.40
CA PHE A 157 5.30 12.61 13.45
C PHE A 157 3.93 13.26 13.45
N ARG A 158 2.89 12.47 13.64
CA ARG A 158 1.54 12.95 13.89
C ARG A 158 0.90 12.09 14.99
N PRO A 159 1.10 12.41 16.28
CA PRO A 159 0.59 11.61 17.38
C PRO A 159 -0.94 11.65 17.45
N ASN A 160 -1.54 10.53 17.91
CA ASN A 160 -2.97 10.43 18.20
C ASN A 160 -3.30 10.65 19.68
N ALA A 161 -2.27 10.70 20.53
CA ALA A 161 -2.34 11.00 21.95
C ALA A 161 -1.12 11.86 22.34
N ARG A 162 -1.21 12.56 23.49
CA ARG A 162 -0.07 13.31 24.03
C ARG A 162 1.09 12.36 24.32
N ALA A 163 2.30 12.75 23.97
CA ALA A 163 3.52 11.97 24.19
C ALA A 163 4.68 12.87 24.57
N ASP A 164 5.51 12.45 25.52
CA ASP A 164 6.69 13.20 25.98
C ASP A 164 7.91 12.95 25.09
N SER A 165 7.95 11.79 24.42
CA SER A 165 8.98 11.45 23.44
C SER A 165 8.43 10.56 22.33
N LEU A 166 9.01 10.67 21.13
CA LEU A 166 8.66 9.88 19.96
C LEU A 166 9.92 9.26 19.34
N PRO A 167 9.84 8.03 18.79
CA PRO A 167 10.96 7.44 18.07
C PRO A 167 11.20 8.19 16.76
N LEU A 168 12.45 8.30 16.32
CA LEU A 168 12.86 8.89 15.03
C LEU A 168 12.58 7.91 13.87
N ALA A 169 11.43 7.25 13.89
CA ALA A 169 10.99 6.30 12.88
C ALA A 169 9.46 6.29 12.78
N ASP A 170 8.95 5.79 11.67
CA ASP A 170 7.52 5.47 11.54
C ASP A 170 7.24 4.15 12.30
N ARG A 171 6.33 4.19 13.26
CA ARG A 171 5.89 3.04 14.09
C ARG A 171 7.04 2.43 14.89
N TYR A 172 7.43 1.17 14.62
CA TYR A 172 8.45 0.41 15.39
C TYR A 172 9.72 0.15 14.57
N HIS A 173 9.89 0.83 13.42
CA HIS A 173 11.03 0.58 12.54
C HIS A 173 12.32 1.09 13.16
N ILE A 174 13.44 0.54 12.69
CA ILE A 174 14.75 0.90 13.19
C ILE A 174 15.10 2.29 12.65
N PRO A 175 15.22 3.32 13.51
CA PRO A 175 15.59 4.65 13.08
C PRO A 175 17.07 4.74 12.72
N TYR A 176 17.41 5.75 11.94
CA TYR A 176 18.79 6.22 11.90
C TYR A 176 19.09 6.98 13.19
N PRO A 177 20.09 6.58 13.96
CA PRO A 177 20.48 7.34 15.16
C PRO A 177 21.08 8.68 14.78
N VAL A 178 20.86 9.68 15.61
CA VAL A 178 21.47 11.02 15.44
C VAL A 178 22.98 10.90 15.63
N ALA A 179 23.76 11.37 14.67
CA ALA A 179 25.21 11.25 14.69
C ALA A 179 25.88 12.12 15.78
N ARG A 180 25.40 13.34 15.99
CA ARG A 180 25.86 14.30 16.98
C ARG A 180 24.67 15.04 17.59
N PRO A 181 24.12 14.59 18.75
CA PRO A 181 22.91 15.16 19.34
C PRO A 181 22.97 16.67 19.65
N GLU A 182 24.16 17.20 19.89
CA GLU A 182 24.37 18.62 20.25
C GLU A 182 24.61 19.53 19.04
N ASP A 183 24.52 19.01 17.81
CA ASP A 183 24.72 19.81 16.60
C ASP A 183 23.62 20.89 16.50
N PRO A 184 23.99 22.19 16.39
CA PRO A 184 23.04 23.29 16.34
C PRO A 184 22.20 23.34 15.05
N GLU A 185 22.60 22.59 14.01
CA GLU A 185 21.86 22.51 12.74
C GLU A 185 20.62 21.59 12.81
N HIS A 186 20.40 20.92 13.94
CA HIS A 186 19.18 20.14 14.12
C HIS A 186 17.97 21.04 14.31
N GLU A 187 16.89 20.69 13.65
CA GLU A 187 15.65 21.46 13.65
C GLU A 187 14.45 20.59 14.02
N LEU A 188 13.52 21.18 14.76
CA LEU A 188 12.19 20.65 14.97
C LEU A 188 11.19 21.73 14.58
N THR A 189 10.23 21.36 13.73
CA THR A 189 9.12 22.24 13.35
C THR A 189 7.79 21.62 13.73
N VAL A 190 6.76 22.45 13.87
CA VAL A 190 5.39 22.03 14.12
C VAL A 190 4.42 22.79 13.24
N ARG A 191 3.37 22.11 12.74
CA ARG A 191 2.26 22.72 12.03
C ARG A 191 0.93 22.13 12.49
N ALA A 192 -0.12 22.94 12.46
CA ALA A 192 -1.46 22.53 12.93
C ALA A 192 -2.12 21.50 12.00
N HIS A 193 -1.85 21.56 10.69
CA HIS A 193 -2.37 20.65 9.66
C HIS A 193 -1.46 20.66 8.43
N ALA A 194 -1.68 19.77 7.47
CA ALA A 194 -0.79 19.57 6.31
C ALA A 194 -0.54 20.84 5.46
N GLY A 195 -1.53 21.72 5.35
CA GLY A 195 -1.43 22.98 4.60
C GLY A 195 -1.03 24.20 5.45
N ALA A 196 -0.78 24.03 6.76
CA ALA A 196 -0.35 25.13 7.62
C ALA A 196 1.16 25.40 7.46
N PRO A 197 1.63 26.62 7.72
CA PRO A 197 3.05 26.92 7.73
C PRO A 197 3.78 26.17 8.85
N ASP A 198 5.03 25.81 8.57
CA ASP A 198 5.92 25.22 9.56
C ASP A 198 6.38 26.31 10.54
N VAL A 199 6.25 26.06 11.83
CA VAL A 199 6.69 26.94 12.92
C VAL A 199 7.88 26.29 13.61
N PRO A 200 9.05 26.92 13.65
CA PRO A 200 10.21 26.39 14.35
C PRO A 200 9.95 26.23 15.85
N VAL A 201 10.37 25.10 16.42
CA VAL A 201 10.37 24.86 17.86
C VAL A 201 11.75 25.26 18.40
N PRO A 202 11.83 26.16 19.41
CA PRO A 202 13.12 26.59 19.96
C PRO A 202 13.98 25.38 20.42
N ARG A 203 15.28 25.40 20.11
CA ARG A 203 16.20 24.28 20.42
C ARG A 203 16.23 23.94 21.92
N SER A 204 16.02 24.92 22.80
CA SER A 204 15.93 24.72 24.25
C SER A 204 14.71 23.95 24.73
N ALA A 205 13.65 23.85 23.89
CA ALA A 205 12.41 23.18 24.25
C ALA A 205 12.41 21.68 23.89
N TRP A 206 13.42 21.15 23.21
CA TRP A 206 13.47 19.76 22.79
C TRP A 206 14.90 19.19 22.80
N ARG A 207 15.00 17.87 22.89
CA ARG A 207 16.29 17.15 22.89
C ARG A 207 16.14 15.73 22.34
N PHE A 208 17.28 15.11 21.99
CA PHE A 208 17.30 13.69 21.65
C PHE A 208 17.33 12.86 22.94
N ALA A 209 16.16 12.40 23.35
CA ALA A 209 15.97 11.66 24.58
C ALA A 209 14.69 10.83 24.53
N ARG A 210 14.64 9.78 25.31
CA ARG A 210 13.47 8.92 25.51
C ARG A 210 12.90 9.11 26.91
N ALA A 211 11.60 9.30 27.01
CA ALA A 211 10.88 9.29 28.28
C ALA A 211 10.66 7.84 28.74
N LYS A 212 11.12 7.51 29.95
CA LYS A 212 10.97 6.19 30.56
C LYS A 212 10.82 6.32 32.08
N GLY A 213 9.69 5.85 32.62
CA GLY A 213 9.45 5.88 34.08
C GLY A 213 9.44 7.28 34.68
N GLY A 214 9.00 8.31 33.95
CA GLY A 214 8.99 9.71 34.39
C GLY A 214 10.33 10.43 34.25
N ALA A 215 11.39 9.75 33.81
CA ALA A 215 12.70 10.35 33.55
C ALA A 215 12.98 10.47 32.06
N LEU A 216 13.76 11.49 31.65
CA LEU A 216 14.30 11.64 30.31
C LEU A 216 15.72 11.07 30.25
N ILE A 217 15.90 10.04 29.43
CA ILE A 217 17.19 9.37 29.22
C ILE A 217 17.70 9.75 27.84
N ALA A 218 18.95 10.20 27.72
CA ALA A 218 19.57 10.52 26.43
C ALA A 218 19.51 9.30 25.50
N ASP A 219 18.92 9.47 24.31
CA ASP A 219 18.76 8.42 23.33
C ASP A 219 18.78 9.04 21.91
N PRO A 220 19.78 8.70 21.07
CA PRO A 220 19.91 9.26 19.74
C PRO A 220 18.85 8.77 18.74
N SER A 221 17.98 7.85 19.16
CA SER A 221 16.89 7.28 18.35
C SER A 221 15.53 7.87 18.70
N PHE A 222 15.46 8.82 19.63
CA PHE A 222 14.22 9.46 20.10
C PHE A 222 14.34 10.97 20.14
N VAL A 223 13.22 11.64 19.95
CA VAL A 223 13.07 13.08 20.21
C VAL A 223 12.07 13.30 21.34
N SER A 224 12.40 14.17 22.28
CA SER A 224 11.58 14.59 23.42
C SER A 224 11.30 16.08 23.35
N LEU A 225 10.08 16.49 23.70
CA LEU A 225 9.61 17.86 23.74
C LEU A 225 9.18 18.21 25.18
N THR A 226 9.63 19.36 25.70
CA THR A 226 9.42 19.78 27.10
C THR A 226 7.94 19.81 27.48
N ASP A 227 7.10 20.39 26.62
CA ASP A 227 5.67 20.48 26.84
C ASP A 227 4.90 19.28 26.26
N GLY A 228 5.61 18.28 25.73
CA GLY A 228 5.07 17.11 25.08
C GLY A 228 4.52 17.38 23.66
N PHE A 229 4.41 16.32 22.89
CA PHE A 229 3.83 16.35 21.54
C PHE A 229 2.29 16.34 21.64
N GLU A 230 1.64 17.30 20.99
CA GLU A 230 0.18 17.45 21.01
C GLU A 230 -0.51 16.58 19.94
N PRO A 231 -1.64 15.93 20.27
CA PRO A 231 -2.40 15.14 19.30
C PRO A 231 -2.82 15.96 18.07
N GLY A 232 -2.72 15.34 16.89
CA GLY A 232 -3.19 15.90 15.63
C GLY A 232 -2.27 16.92 14.98
N LYS A 233 -1.34 17.55 15.72
CA LYS A 233 -0.30 18.40 15.14
C LYS A 233 0.73 17.55 14.39
N ILE A 234 1.34 18.13 13.35
CA ILE A 234 2.38 17.50 12.56
C ILE A 234 3.72 18.12 12.96
N TYR A 235 4.63 17.27 13.39
CA TYR A 235 6.00 17.64 13.75
C TYR A 235 6.97 17.07 12.71
N GLU A 236 7.98 17.84 12.32
CA GLU A 236 9.07 17.37 11.48
C GLU A 236 10.41 17.64 12.17
N CYS A 237 11.18 16.57 12.40
CA CYS A 237 12.53 16.63 12.95
C CYS A 237 13.56 16.45 11.84
N TYR A 238 14.46 17.41 11.70
CA TYR A 238 15.57 17.39 10.75
C TYR A 238 16.88 17.23 11.51
N TYR A 239 17.64 16.17 11.18
CA TYR A 239 18.88 15.87 11.88
C TYR A 239 19.90 15.20 10.98
N ARG A 240 21.17 15.12 11.42
CA ARG A 240 22.23 14.40 10.71
C ARG A 240 22.36 12.98 11.21
N ALA A 241 22.49 12.05 10.26
CA ALA A 241 22.86 10.67 10.50
C ALA A 241 24.10 10.27 9.69
N GLN A 242 24.62 9.07 9.94
CA GLN A 242 25.82 8.51 9.31
C GLN A 242 25.59 7.09 8.83
N ASP A 243 26.49 6.65 7.92
CA ASP A 243 26.60 5.27 7.45
C ASP A 243 25.27 4.68 6.93
N PRO A 244 24.67 5.28 5.86
CA PRO A 244 23.40 4.80 5.32
C PRO A 244 23.55 3.42 4.69
N PRO A 245 22.52 2.55 4.81
CA PRO A 245 22.46 1.31 4.07
C PRO A 245 22.21 1.58 2.57
N VAL A 246 22.68 0.68 1.70
CA VAL A 246 22.38 0.70 0.26
C VAL A 246 20.97 0.14 0.03
N LEU A 247 19.95 1.01 0.15
CA LEU A 247 18.54 0.62 0.17
C LEU A 247 18.07 -0.03 -1.13
N GLY A 248 18.57 0.45 -2.28
CA GLY A 248 18.19 -0.04 -3.59
C GLY A 248 18.46 -1.54 -3.82
N LEU A 249 19.30 -2.17 -2.99
CA LEU A 249 19.49 -3.62 -2.98
C LEU A 249 18.21 -4.39 -2.63
N GLY A 250 17.20 -3.74 -2.05
CA GLY A 250 15.87 -4.32 -1.88
C GLY A 250 15.20 -4.71 -3.20
N PHE A 251 15.39 -3.91 -4.25
CA PHE A 251 14.83 -4.21 -5.57
C PHE A 251 15.53 -5.43 -6.20
N THR A 252 16.87 -5.50 -6.08
CA THR A 252 17.62 -6.66 -6.58
C THR A 252 17.26 -7.92 -5.79
N ALA A 253 17.09 -7.84 -4.47
CA ALA A 253 16.72 -8.99 -3.66
C ALA A 253 15.37 -9.59 -4.08
N VAL A 254 14.35 -8.77 -4.32
CA VAL A 254 13.01 -9.22 -4.77
C VAL A 254 13.08 -9.80 -6.19
N ARG A 255 13.75 -9.11 -7.12
CA ARG A 255 13.93 -9.55 -8.50
C ARG A 255 14.73 -10.87 -8.57
N ASP A 256 15.89 -10.91 -7.92
CA ASP A 256 16.81 -12.04 -8.03
C ASP A 256 16.31 -13.28 -7.29
N ALA A 257 15.50 -13.11 -6.23
CA ALA A 257 14.80 -14.23 -5.60
C ALA A 257 13.76 -14.86 -6.55
N ALA A 258 12.99 -14.07 -7.27
CA ALA A 258 12.07 -14.57 -8.27
C ALA A 258 12.79 -15.25 -9.43
N ALA A 259 13.88 -14.63 -9.91
CA ALA A 259 14.76 -15.22 -10.95
C ALA A 259 15.36 -16.55 -10.49
N PHE A 260 15.83 -16.63 -9.24
CA PHE A 260 16.35 -17.85 -8.63
C PHE A 260 15.31 -18.96 -8.60
N LEU A 261 14.10 -18.68 -8.13
CA LEU A 261 13.00 -19.67 -8.06
C LEU A 261 12.60 -20.17 -9.47
N ARG A 262 12.61 -19.30 -10.48
CA ARG A 262 12.25 -19.65 -11.86
C ARG A 262 13.36 -20.38 -12.60
N PHE A 263 14.58 -19.90 -12.51
CA PHE A 263 15.67 -20.25 -13.41
C PHE A 263 16.87 -20.89 -12.70
N GLY A 264 16.91 -20.84 -11.37
CA GLY A 264 18.01 -21.39 -10.58
C GLY A 264 18.05 -22.92 -10.63
N SER A 265 19.24 -23.46 -10.50
CA SER A 265 19.45 -24.91 -10.48
C SER A 265 19.17 -25.52 -9.10
N ARG A 266 19.01 -26.84 -9.07
CA ARG A 266 18.87 -27.61 -7.83
C ARG A 266 20.15 -27.53 -6.97
N GLU A 267 21.31 -27.50 -7.61
CA GLU A 267 22.61 -27.43 -6.95
C GLU A 267 22.81 -26.10 -6.21
N ALA A 268 22.16 -25.02 -6.67
CA ALA A 268 22.12 -23.74 -5.99
C ALA A 268 21.11 -23.70 -4.82
N GLY A 269 20.44 -24.81 -4.52
CA GLY A 269 19.44 -24.92 -3.46
C GLY A 269 18.04 -24.45 -3.86
N ASN A 270 17.75 -24.23 -5.17
CA ASN A 270 16.41 -23.86 -5.61
C ASN A 270 15.39 -24.94 -5.23
N PRO A 271 14.35 -24.62 -4.43
CA PRO A 271 13.32 -25.59 -4.07
C PRO A 271 12.33 -25.88 -5.21
N CYS A 272 12.30 -25.07 -6.28
CA CYS A 272 11.36 -25.15 -7.40
C CYS A 272 12.06 -25.37 -8.76
N PRO A 273 13.13 -26.18 -8.90
CA PRO A 273 13.92 -26.23 -10.13
C PRO A 273 13.05 -26.72 -11.32
N GLY A 274 12.88 -25.86 -12.35
CA GLY A 274 12.06 -26.16 -13.53
C GLY A 274 10.56 -26.28 -13.25
N GLY A 275 10.09 -25.88 -12.04
CA GLY A 275 8.70 -26.01 -11.62
C GLY A 275 7.83 -24.77 -11.85
N LEU A 276 8.39 -23.65 -12.29
CA LEU A 276 7.66 -22.39 -12.42
C LEU A 276 7.76 -21.83 -13.85
N ASP A 277 6.60 -21.66 -14.49
CA ASP A 277 6.51 -21.10 -15.84
C ASP A 277 6.32 -19.59 -15.84
N ARG A 278 5.62 -19.05 -14.84
CA ARG A 278 5.30 -17.64 -14.73
C ARG A 278 5.58 -17.11 -13.32
N ALA A 279 5.92 -15.82 -13.23
CA ALA A 279 6.08 -15.13 -11.97
C ALA A 279 5.26 -13.83 -11.95
N TYR A 280 4.41 -13.71 -10.95
CA TYR A 280 3.64 -12.51 -10.63
C TYR A 280 4.17 -11.91 -9.35
N VAL A 281 4.26 -10.59 -9.29
CA VAL A 281 4.67 -9.89 -8.07
C VAL A 281 3.53 -8.99 -7.59
N PHE A 282 3.22 -9.12 -6.31
CA PHE A 282 2.14 -8.41 -5.63
C PHE A 282 2.68 -7.57 -4.49
N GLY A 283 2.13 -6.39 -4.30
CA GLY A 283 2.51 -5.53 -3.18
C GLY A 283 1.37 -4.61 -2.77
N VAL A 284 1.19 -4.45 -1.47
CA VAL A 284 0.11 -3.65 -0.87
C VAL A 284 0.68 -2.37 -0.26
N SER A 285 0.09 -1.22 -0.55
CA SER A 285 0.43 0.03 0.13
C SER A 285 1.91 0.42 -0.05
N GLN A 286 2.72 0.32 0.99
CA GLN A 286 4.16 0.56 0.91
C GLN A 286 4.83 -0.36 -0.14
N SER A 287 4.52 -1.65 -0.11
CA SER A 287 5.08 -2.59 -1.09
C SER A 287 4.45 -2.44 -2.48
N GLY A 288 3.22 -1.94 -2.60
CA GLY A 288 2.66 -1.46 -3.87
C GLY A 288 3.45 -0.27 -4.43
N ARG A 289 3.83 0.70 -3.57
CA ARG A 289 4.71 1.82 -3.95
C ARG A 289 6.12 1.33 -4.33
N PHE A 290 6.62 0.29 -3.67
CA PHE A 290 7.87 -0.39 -4.04
C PHE A 290 7.78 -0.95 -5.46
N LEU A 291 6.70 -1.63 -5.83
CA LEU A 291 6.50 -2.15 -7.18
C LEU A 291 6.41 -1.03 -8.24
N ARG A 292 5.71 0.07 -7.95
CA ARG A 292 5.73 1.24 -8.83
C ARG A 292 7.14 1.83 -8.99
N HIS A 293 7.95 1.81 -7.93
CA HIS A 293 9.34 2.27 -7.98
C HIS A 293 10.23 1.29 -8.75
N LEU A 294 10.04 -0.03 -8.59
CA LEU A 294 10.72 -1.07 -9.38
C LEU A 294 10.48 -0.87 -10.88
N LEU A 295 9.21 -0.66 -11.28
CA LEU A 295 8.83 -0.37 -12.66
C LEU A 295 9.48 0.92 -13.18
N TYR A 296 9.48 1.98 -12.38
CA TYR A 296 10.12 3.26 -12.72
C TYR A 296 11.63 3.12 -12.96
N LEU A 297 12.32 2.35 -12.13
CA LEU A 297 13.76 2.09 -12.27
C LEU A 297 14.07 1.12 -13.42
N GLY A 298 13.06 0.42 -13.96
CA GLY A 298 13.25 -0.58 -15.02
C GLY A 298 13.97 -1.84 -14.54
N LEU A 299 13.77 -2.25 -13.29
CA LEU A 299 14.51 -3.34 -12.65
C LEU A 299 13.77 -4.69 -12.77
N ASP A 300 13.33 -5.05 -13.97
CA ASP A 300 12.68 -6.35 -14.25
C ASP A 300 13.59 -7.39 -14.92
N GLU A 301 14.80 -7.03 -15.31
CA GLU A 301 15.77 -7.97 -15.90
C GLU A 301 16.80 -8.43 -14.87
N ASP A 302 17.14 -9.73 -14.89
CA ASP A 302 18.25 -10.28 -14.11
C ASP A 302 19.62 -9.99 -14.77
N GLU A 303 20.72 -10.39 -14.12
CA GLU A 303 22.08 -10.23 -14.65
C GLU A 303 22.33 -10.99 -15.98
N ALA A 304 21.46 -11.92 -16.36
CA ALA A 304 21.51 -12.64 -17.64
C ALA A 304 20.65 -11.99 -18.74
N GLY A 305 20.01 -10.85 -18.46
CA GLY A 305 19.10 -10.15 -19.39
C GLY A 305 17.76 -10.83 -19.56
N ARG A 306 17.33 -11.69 -18.61
CA ARG A 306 16.05 -12.37 -18.69
C ARG A 306 15.00 -11.56 -17.93
N ALA A 307 13.83 -11.34 -18.55
CA ALA A 307 12.67 -10.79 -17.87
C ALA A 307 12.24 -11.71 -16.72
N VAL A 308 12.06 -11.13 -15.54
CA VAL A 308 11.79 -11.88 -14.31
C VAL A 308 10.31 -11.98 -14.02
N PHE A 309 9.54 -10.89 -14.14
CA PHE A 309 8.12 -10.87 -13.84
C PHE A 309 7.29 -10.86 -15.12
N ASP A 310 6.31 -11.77 -15.21
CA ASP A 310 5.31 -11.75 -16.27
C ASP A 310 4.17 -10.77 -15.93
N ALA A 311 3.94 -10.52 -14.63
CA ALA A 311 2.93 -9.55 -14.18
C ALA A 311 3.29 -8.86 -12.86
N VAL A 312 2.82 -7.61 -12.70
CA VAL A 312 3.04 -6.76 -11.53
C VAL A 312 1.71 -6.19 -11.04
N ILE A 313 1.42 -6.33 -9.74
CA ILE A 313 0.17 -5.87 -9.12
C ILE A 313 0.48 -4.88 -7.99
N PRO A 314 0.67 -3.57 -8.27
CA PRO A 314 0.73 -2.55 -7.23
C PRO A 314 -0.69 -2.25 -6.73
N HIS A 315 -1.00 -2.75 -5.52
CA HIS A 315 -2.31 -2.58 -4.89
C HIS A 315 -2.27 -1.46 -3.84
N VAL A 316 -3.26 -0.57 -3.88
CA VAL A 316 -3.46 0.61 -3.01
C VAL A 316 -2.19 1.45 -2.79
N ALA A 317 -1.42 1.59 -3.84
CA ALA A 317 -0.21 2.41 -3.87
C ALA A 317 -0.52 3.90 -4.07
N GLY A 318 -1.67 4.22 -4.67
CA GLY A 318 -1.93 5.51 -5.29
C GLY A 318 -0.98 5.72 -6.46
N ALA A 319 -0.56 6.97 -6.67
CA ALA A 319 0.43 7.31 -7.68
C ALA A 319 1.86 7.32 -7.15
N ARG A 320 2.06 7.06 -5.87
CA ARG A 320 3.36 7.25 -5.20
C ARG A 320 4.34 6.12 -5.46
N ARG A 321 5.61 6.48 -5.34
CA ARG A 321 6.75 5.61 -5.08
C ARG A 321 7.14 5.69 -3.60
N GLY A 322 8.43 5.53 -3.23
CA GLY A 322 8.86 5.67 -1.84
C GLY A 322 10.36 5.93 -1.72
N GLU A 323 10.84 6.07 -0.51
CA GLU A 323 12.25 6.30 -0.19
C GLU A 323 13.02 4.96 -0.17
N PHE A 324 12.95 4.21 -1.28
CA PHE A 324 13.48 2.84 -1.39
C PHE A 324 14.81 2.77 -2.14
N ASN A 325 15.20 3.85 -2.82
CA ASN A 325 16.42 3.95 -3.60
C ASN A 325 17.06 5.32 -3.45
N CYS A 326 17.35 5.70 -2.22
CA CYS A 326 18.03 6.97 -1.95
C CYS A 326 18.90 6.86 -0.72
N ARG A 327 19.96 7.68 -0.69
CA ARG A 327 20.85 7.81 0.45
C ARG A 327 20.07 8.38 1.63
N PHE A 328 20.14 7.74 2.79
CA PHE A 328 19.37 8.08 3.98
C PHE A 328 17.85 7.98 3.81
N GLY A 329 17.35 7.22 2.85
CA GLY A 329 15.93 6.97 2.71
C GLY A 329 15.36 6.20 3.90
N GLN A 330 14.07 6.38 4.13
CA GLN A 330 13.32 5.72 5.19
C GLN A 330 12.17 4.91 4.59
N PRO A 331 12.40 3.61 4.25
CA PRO A 331 11.42 2.80 3.52
C PRO A 331 10.06 2.73 4.21
N SER A 332 10.03 2.74 5.55
CA SER A 332 8.81 2.66 6.33
C SER A 332 8.02 3.95 6.42
N LEU A 333 8.63 5.10 6.08
CA LEU A 333 7.99 6.40 6.15
C LEU A 333 6.87 6.56 5.13
N SER A 334 5.77 7.20 5.55
CA SER A 334 4.62 7.48 4.68
C SER A 334 4.22 8.96 4.65
N GLY A 335 5.09 9.85 5.07
CA GLY A 335 4.87 11.29 5.11
C GLY A 335 4.49 11.91 3.76
N GLN A 336 3.86 13.08 3.78
CA GLN A 336 3.41 13.78 2.58
C GLN A 336 4.58 14.36 1.77
N ARG A 337 5.59 14.94 2.45
CA ARG A 337 6.75 15.56 1.82
C ARG A 337 7.87 14.53 1.64
N SER A 338 7.69 13.60 0.68
CA SER A 338 8.63 12.50 0.41
C SER A 338 8.97 12.46 -1.07
N ILE A 339 10.18 12.00 -1.41
CA ILE A 339 10.59 11.76 -2.80
C ILE A 339 9.65 10.76 -3.52
N GLY A 340 8.91 9.96 -2.77
CA GLY A 340 7.88 9.09 -3.32
C GLY A 340 6.72 9.84 -3.99
N SER A 341 6.56 11.13 -3.73
CA SER A 341 5.53 12.00 -4.31
C SER A 341 6.03 12.82 -5.51
N LEU A 342 7.20 12.49 -6.06
CA LEU A 342 7.74 13.15 -7.25
C LEU A 342 7.12 12.60 -8.54
N PHE A 343 6.99 13.49 -9.54
CA PHE A 343 6.69 13.14 -10.93
C PHE A 343 7.71 12.11 -11.48
N PRO A 344 7.39 11.20 -12.41
CA PRO A 344 6.08 10.98 -13.06
C PRO A 344 5.14 10.06 -12.25
N PHE A 345 3.83 10.13 -12.58
CA PHE A 345 2.78 9.35 -11.92
C PHE A 345 2.10 8.34 -12.83
N THR A 346 1.88 8.68 -14.11
CA THR A 346 1.22 7.82 -15.10
C THR A 346 2.19 6.82 -15.72
N ASP A 347 1.68 5.70 -16.18
CA ASP A 347 2.44 4.67 -16.89
C ASP A 347 2.85 5.13 -18.30
N ALA A 348 2.01 5.96 -18.95
CA ALA A 348 2.34 6.67 -20.18
C ALA A 348 3.11 7.97 -19.89
N GLU A 349 3.84 8.44 -20.91
CA GLU A 349 4.57 9.71 -20.83
C GLU A 349 3.61 10.91 -20.77
N GLN A 350 3.92 11.88 -19.93
CA GLN A 350 3.29 13.20 -19.89
C GLN A 350 4.31 14.28 -19.55
N GLU A 351 3.88 15.54 -19.68
CA GLU A 351 4.67 16.72 -19.30
C GLU A 351 3.98 17.46 -18.15
N ASP A 352 4.75 17.85 -17.14
CA ASP A 352 4.33 18.84 -16.15
C ASP A 352 4.69 20.25 -16.66
N SER A 353 3.71 20.97 -17.17
CA SER A 353 3.90 22.31 -17.73
C SER A 353 4.41 23.35 -16.72
N VAL A 354 4.30 23.08 -15.40
CA VAL A 354 4.79 23.98 -14.36
C VAL A 354 6.30 23.84 -14.16
N THR A 355 6.82 22.61 -14.24
CA THR A 355 8.26 22.32 -14.03
C THR A 355 9.02 22.07 -15.33
N GLY A 356 8.32 21.82 -16.44
CA GLY A 356 8.89 21.38 -17.71
C GLY A 356 9.38 19.93 -17.71
N GLN A 357 9.16 19.19 -16.63
CA GLN A 357 9.55 17.78 -16.55
C GLN A 357 8.69 16.93 -17.48
N ARG A 358 9.31 15.97 -18.18
CA ARG A 358 8.65 14.96 -19.00
C ARG A 358 9.01 13.58 -18.51
N GLY A 359 8.05 12.64 -18.55
CA GLY A 359 8.33 11.25 -18.19
C GLY A 359 7.08 10.41 -18.01
N GLY A 360 7.30 9.09 -17.98
CA GLY A 360 6.31 8.06 -17.68
C GLY A 360 6.94 6.97 -16.83
N LEU A 361 6.14 6.29 -16.03
CA LEU A 361 6.61 5.26 -15.10
C LEU A 361 7.30 4.10 -15.83
N LEU A 362 6.81 3.74 -17.04
CA LEU A 362 7.28 2.56 -17.78
C LEU A 362 8.36 2.88 -18.85
N GLU A 363 8.86 4.11 -18.90
CA GLU A 363 9.76 4.54 -19.96
C GLU A 363 11.05 3.71 -20.05
N ARG A 364 11.67 3.38 -18.90
CA ARG A 364 12.89 2.57 -18.85
C ARG A 364 12.66 1.12 -19.31
N LEU A 365 11.54 0.52 -18.90
CA LEU A 365 11.16 -0.83 -19.34
C LEU A 365 10.88 -0.89 -20.84
N ARG A 366 10.19 0.11 -21.39
CA ARG A 366 9.91 0.18 -22.84
C ARG A 366 11.17 0.28 -23.68
N ARG A 367 12.13 1.08 -23.23
CA ARG A 367 13.43 1.16 -23.90
C ARG A 367 14.18 -0.18 -23.92
N ARG A 368 13.95 -1.05 -22.93
CA ARG A 368 14.51 -2.40 -22.86
C ARG A 368 13.68 -3.45 -23.62
N GLY A 369 12.47 -3.10 -24.04
CA GLY A 369 11.57 -3.99 -24.78
C GLY A 369 10.88 -5.06 -23.92
N SER A 370 10.92 -4.93 -22.60
CA SER A 370 10.32 -5.88 -21.66
C SER A 370 9.39 -5.14 -20.70
N VAL A 371 8.08 -5.19 -20.95
CA VAL A 371 7.04 -4.63 -20.06
C VAL A 371 6.14 -5.77 -19.60
N PRO A 372 6.07 -6.07 -18.29
CA PRO A 372 5.12 -7.05 -17.77
C PRO A 372 3.68 -6.59 -17.90
N LYS A 373 2.71 -7.50 -17.74
CA LYS A 373 1.31 -7.09 -17.56
C LYS A 373 1.12 -6.43 -16.20
N ILE A 374 0.42 -5.30 -16.15
CA ILE A 374 0.31 -4.48 -14.93
C ILE A 374 -1.14 -4.26 -14.56
N PHE A 375 -1.50 -4.59 -13.31
CA PHE A 375 -2.78 -4.21 -12.71
C PHE A 375 -2.55 -3.19 -11.59
N THR A 376 -2.74 -1.91 -11.88
CA THR A 376 -2.76 -0.85 -10.86
C THR A 376 -4.14 -0.79 -10.23
N ILE A 377 -4.25 -1.24 -8.98
CA ILE A 377 -5.52 -1.32 -8.25
C ILE A 377 -5.49 -0.39 -7.05
N ASN A 378 -6.39 0.58 -7.01
CA ASN A 378 -6.54 1.52 -5.89
C ASN A 378 -7.95 1.45 -5.29
N GLY A 379 -8.07 1.80 -4.01
CA GLY A 379 -9.34 2.06 -3.36
C GLY A 379 -9.68 3.55 -3.38
N SER A 380 -10.89 3.91 -2.94
CA SER A 380 -11.31 5.31 -2.83
C SER A 380 -10.42 6.11 -1.87
N ALA A 381 -9.86 5.45 -0.85
CA ALA A 381 -8.97 6.11 0.10
C ALA A 381 -7.73 6.74 -0.56
N GLU A 382 -7.19 6.16 -1.63
CA GLU A 382 -6.05 6.72 -2.37
C GLU A 382 -6.45 7.98 -3.14
N TYR A 383 -7.68 8.03 -3.66
CA TYR A 383 -8.22 9.21 -4.32
C TYR A 383 -8.44 10.35 -3.32
N TRP A 384 -9.02 10.05 -2.15
CA TRP A 384 -9.22 11.02 -1.08
C TRP A 384 -7.92 11.44 -0.38
N ARG A 385 -6.87 10.63 -0.45
CA ARG A 385 -5.50 11.00 -0.07
C ARG A 385 -4.86 11.99 -1.04
N GLY A 386 -5.46 12.19 -2.22
CA GLY A 386 -5.10 13.17 -3.23
C GLY A 386 -4.09 12.70 -4.29
N ASP A 387 -3.77 11.42 -4.35
CA ASP A 387 -2.82 10.89 -5.34
C ASP A 387 -3.39 9.77 -6.21
N GLY A 388 -4.55 9.20 -5.89
CA GLY A 388 -5.13 8.09 -6.66
C GLY A 388 -5.42 8.44 -8.11
N SER A 389 -5.98 9.61 -8.41
CA SER A 389 -6.30 10.02 -9.79
C SER A 389 -5.07 10.30 -10.65
N LEU A 390 -3.93 10.66 -10.04
CA LEU A 390 -2.70 10.98 -10.77
C LEU A 390 -2.14 9.79 -11.57
N VAL A 391 -2.60 8.56 -11.33
CA VAL A 391 -2.21 7.40 -12.14
C VAL A 391 -2.84 7.39 -13.54
N HIS A 392 -3.91 8.18 -13.76
CA HIS A 392 -4.68 8.20 -15.00
C HIS A 392 -5.14 9.59 -15.47
N THR A 393 -4.72 10.66 -14.79
CA THR A 393 -4.97 12.04 -15.23
C THR A 393 -3.66 12.76 -15.49
N ASP A 394 -3.67 13.77 -16.34
CA ASP A 394 -2.55 14.68 -16.43
C ASP A 394 -2.42 15.51 -15.13
N VAL A 395 -1.21 15.97 -14.85
CA VAL A 395 -0.93 16.68 -13.59
C VAL A 395 -1.54 18.09 -13.53
N ALA A 396 -2.02 18.59 -14.65
CA ALA A 396 -2.78 19.85 -14.77
C ALA A 396 -4.28 19.65 -14.54
N GLY A 397 -4.77 18.41 -14.53
CA GLY A 397 -6.18 18.07 -14.33
C GLY A 397 -7.08 18.45 -15.50
N GLN A 398 -6.57 18.43 -16.73
CA GLN A 398 -7.28 18.85 -17.94
C GLN A 398 -7.80 17.68 -18.79
N ARG A 399 -7.15 16.51 -18.68
CA ARG A 399 -7.48 15.34 -19.52
C ARG A 399 -7.14 14.03 -18.81
N ASP A 400 -7.82 12.99 -19.24
CA ASP A 400 -7.47 11.62 -18.92
C ASP A 400 -6.22 11.19 -19.70
N ILE A 401 -5.38 10.37 -19.09
CA ILE A 401 -4.24 9.70 -19.72
C ILE A 401 -4.60 8.22 -19.84
N GLU A 402 -4.76 7.76 -21.07
CA GLU A 402 -5.11 6.35 -21.31
C GLU A 402 -3.96 5.43 -20.90
N PRO A 403 -4.25 4.35 -20.17
CA PRO A 403 -3.24 3.37 -19.82
C PRO A 403 -2.73 2.65 -21.08
N PRO A 404 -1.44 2.31 -21.14
CA PRO A 404 -0.90 1.48 -22.23
C PRO A 404 -1.57 0.11 -22.31
N ALA A 405 -1.43 -0.55 -23.46
CA ALA A 405 -2.05 -1.86 -23.74
C ALA A 405 -1.68 -2.96 -22.73
N ASP A 406 -0.51 -2.86 -22.09
CA ASP A 406 -0.04 -3.80 -21.07
C ASP A 406 -0.54 -3.48 -19.66
N VAL A 407 -1.36 -2.43 -19.49
CA VAL A 407 -1.80 -1.90 -18.19
C VAL A 407 -3.32 -1.93 -18.09
N ARG A 408 -3.83 -2.32 -16.92
CA ARG A 408 -5.21 -2.04 -16.48
C ARG A 408 -5.20 -1.29 -15.16
N ILE A 409 -6.06 -0.29 -15.06
CA ILE A 409 -6.23 0.54 -13.87
C ILE A 409 -7.64 0.34 -13.33
N TYR A 410 -7.75 -0.04 -12.07
CA TYR A 410 -9.03 -0.25 -11.40
C TYR A 410 -9.14 0.57 -10.12
N LEU A 411 -10.25 1.29 -9.98
CA LEU A 411 -10.72 1.80 -8.69
C LEU A 411 -11.71 0.79 -8.09
N PHE A 412 -11.47 0.34 -6.86
CA PHE A 412 -12.51 -0.32 -6.07
C PHE A 412 -13.30 0.76 -5.32
N ALA A 413 -14.52 1.03 -5.82
CA ALA A 413 -15.33 2.16 -5.39
C ALA A 413 -15.81 2.05 -3.93
N GLY A 414 -15.87 3.17 -3.21
CA GLY A 414 -16.38 3.26 -1.84
C GLY A 414 -15.53 2.54 -0.80
N THR A 415 -14.29 2.16 -1.13
CA THR A 415 -13.44 1.36 -0.23
C THR A 415 -12.45 2.21 0.55
N GLN A 416 -12.20 1.83 1.78
CA GLN A 416 -11.02 2.26 2.51
C GLN A 416 -9.77 1.49 2.03
N HIS A 417 -8.60 1.84 2.60
CA HIS A 417 -7.31 1.28 2.19
C HIS A 417 -7.17 -0.25 2.33
N THR A 418 -7.79 -0.83 3.33
CA THR A 418 -7.78 -2.28 3.58
C THR A 418 -9.19 -2.82 3.62
N PRO A 419 -9.40 -4.13 3.34
CA PRO A 419 -10.71 -4.75 3.53
C PRO A 419 -11.28 -4.48 4.92
N GLY A 420 -12.58 -4.15 4.97
CA GLY A 420 -13.27 -3.86 6.21
C GLY A 420 -13.79 -5.12 6.89
N ALA A 421 -14.01 -5.03 8.21
CA ALA A 421 -14.61 -6.10 9.03
C ALA A 421 -16.05 -5.77 9.43
N ILE A 422 -16.83 -6.79 9.75
CA ILE A 422 -18.17 -6.68 10.35
C ILE A 422 -18.14 -7.39 11.71
N PRO A 423 -18.40 -6.68 12.83
CA PRO A 423 -18.54 -5.22 12.95
C PRO A 423 -17.22 -4.48 12.65
N PRO A 424 -17.28 -3.21 12.19
CA PRO A 424 -16.08 -2.43 12.03
C PRO A 424 -15.47 -2.07 13.40
N PRO A 425 -14.12 -2.05 13.51
CA PRO A 425 -13.44 -1.71 14.76
C PRO A 425 -13.62 -0.23 15.11
N ALA A 426 -13.54 0.10 16.41
CA ALA A 426 -13.65 1.47 16.90
C ALA A 426 -12.39 2.32 16.65
N ALA A 427 -11.24 1.66 16.43
CA ALA A 427 -9.95 2.31 16.18
C ALA A 427 -9.09 1.44 15.25
N ASP A 428 -8.18 2.08 14.53
CA ASP A 428 -7.16 1.37 13.75
C ASP A 428 -6.17 0.65 14.67
N ALA A 429 -6.02 -0.65 14.49
CA ALA A 429 -5.22 -1.50 15.36
C ALA A 429 -3.70 -1.19 15.32
N ASN A 430 -3.20 -0.57 14.22
CA ASN A 430 -1.78 -0.28 14.06
C ASN A 430 -1.37 1.07 14.67
N THR A 431 -2.29 2.05 14.65
CA THR A 431 -1.98 3.44 15.02
C THR A 431 -2.79 3.95 16.22
N GLY A 432 -3.79 3.19 16.66
CA GLY A 432 -4.76 3.66 17.65
C GLY A 432 -5.63 4.83 17.14
N GLY A 433 -5.56 5.13 15.84
CA GLY A 433 -6.30 6.23 15.22
C GLY A 433 -7.81 5.96 15.24
N ARG A 434 -8.60 7.00 15.51
CA ARG A 434 -10.07 6.97 15.54
C ARG A 434 -10.62 7.93 14.48
N GLY A 435 -11.63 7.45 13.75
CA GLY A 435 -12.42 8.29 12.87
C GLY A 435 -13.57 8.98 13.63
N ARG A 436 -14.05 10.08 13.10
CA ARG A 436 -15.27 10.74 13.60
C ARG A 436 -16.51 9.88 13.36
N HIS A 437 -16.52 9.15 12.24
CA HIS A 437 -17.61 8.27 11.83
C HIS A 437 -17.20 6.80 11.95
N MET A 438 -18.20 5.91 11.98
CA MET A 438 -17.98 4.47 11.94
C MET A 438 -17.14 4.09 10.72
N PHE A 439 -16.15 3.23 10.88
CA PHE A 439 -15.30 2.77 9.78
C PHE A 439 -16.09 1.97 8.73
N SER A 440 -15.56 1.94 7.50
CA SER A 440 -16.18 1.20 6.40
C SER A 440 -15.96 -0.31 6.56
N PRO A 441 -17.04 -1.13 6.53
CA PRO A 441 -16.94 -2.59 6.53
C PRO A 441 -16.74 -3.20 5.15
N VAL A 442 -16.63 -2.44 4.08
CA VAL A 442 -16.55 -2.94 2.70
C VAL A 442 -15.36 -3.87 2.52
N ASP A 443 -15.60 -5.08 2.01
CA ASP A 443 -14.57 -6.09 1.71
C ASP A 443 -14.43 -6.28 0.19
N TYR A 444 -13.30 -5.85 -0.34
CA TYR A 444 -12.98 -5.99 -1.75
C TYR A 444 -12.11 -7.21 -2.08
N SER A 445 -11.84 -8.10 -1.12
CA SER A 445 -11.04 -9.31 -1.36
C SER A 445 -11.57 -10.19 -2.49
N PRO A 446 -12.91 -10.37 -2.68
CA PRO A 446 -13.45 -11.10 -3.82
C PRO A 446 -13.10 -10.46 -5.18
N LEU A 447 -13.09 -9.12 -5.25
CA LEU A 447 -12.70 -8.40 -6.47
C LEU A 447 -11.21 -8.60 -6.79
N LEU A 448 -10.37 -8.63 -5.76
CA LEU A 448 -8.93 -8.85 -5.91
C LEU A 448 -8.63 -10.28 -6.38
N ARG A 449 -9.37 -11.29 -5.91
CA ARG A 449 -9.28 -12.67 -6.42
C ARG A 449 -9.66 -12.76 -7.91
N ALA A 450 -10.75 -12.13 -8.30
CA ALA A 450 -11.16 -12.07 -9.70
C ALA A 450 -10.10 -11.37 -10.57
N ALA A 451 -9.50 -10.28 -10.06
CA ALA A 451 -8.41 -9.59 -10.74
C ALA A 451 -7.20 -10.50 -10.94
N LEU A 452 -6.78 -11.29 -9.93
CA LEU A 452 -5.66 -12.22 -10.06
C LEU A 452 -5.95 -13.31 -11.12
N VAL A 453 -7.16 -13.86 -11.14
CA VAL A 453 -7.55 -14.86 -12.16
C VAL A 453 -7.57 -14.25 -13.57
N ASN A 454 -8.09 -13.03 -13.72
CA ASN A 454 -8.07 -12.34 -15.01
C ASN A 454 -6.65 -12.03 -15.47
N LEU A 455 -5.75 -11.65 -14.56
CA LEU A 455 -4.35 -11.39 -14.87
C LEU A 455 -3.64 -12.68 -15.30
N ASP A 456 -3.87 -13.80 -14.59
CA ASP A 456 -3.29 -15.08 -14.98
C ASP A 456 -3.76 -15.52 -16.38
N ARG A 457 -5.03 -15.38 -16.71
CA ARG A 457 -5.55 -15.66 -18.06
C ARG A 457 -4.93 -14.73 -19.12
N TRP A 458 -4.74 -13.48 -18.79
CA TRP A 458 -4.10 -12.54 -19.71
C TRP A 458 -2.66 -12.95 -20.03
N VAL A 459 -1.90 -13.32 -19.01
CA VAL A 459 -0.48 -13.73 -19.17
C VAL A 459 -0.36 -15.11 -19.81
N SER A 460 -1.19 -16.08 -19.41
CA SER A 460 -1.02 -17.48 -19.80
C SER A 460 -1.76 -17.87 -21.07
N GLU A 461 -2.90 -17.22 -21.36
CA GLU A 461 -3.81 -17.59 -22.45
C GLU A 461 -3.97 -16.44 -23.47
N GLY A 462 -3.48 -15.23 -23.17
CA GLY A 462 -3.72 -14.05 -23.98
C GLY A 462 -5.15 -13.50 -23.88
N THR A 463 -5.98 -14.04 -22.96
CA THR A 463 -7.36 -13.58 -22.77
C THR A 463 -7.35 -12.25 -22.06
N GLU A 464 -7.67 -11.18 -22.78
CA GLU A 464 -7.68 -9.82 -22.20
C GLU A 464 -8.66 -9.72 -21.01
N PRO A 465 -8.25 -9.05 -19.92
CA PRO A 465 -9.12 -8.75 -18.79
C PRO A 465 -10.18 -7.71 -19.17
N PRO A 466 -11.21 -7.51 -18.34
CA PRO A 466 -12.11 -6.36 -18.51
C PRO A 466 -11.34 -5.04 -18.60
N ASP A 467 -11.92 -4.07 -19.32
CA ASP A 467 -11.33 -2.75 -19.49
C ASP A 467 -11.07 -2.05 -18.14
N SER A 468 -10.16 -1.09 -18.18
CA SER A 468 -9.87 -0.24 -17.03
C SER A 468 -11.12 0.49 -16.54
N MET A 469 -11.33 0.52 -15.24
CA MET A 469 -12.47 1.18 -14.60
C MET A 469 -12.00 2.16 -13.53
N PHE A 470 -12.06 3.44 -13.84
CA PHE A 470 -11.67 4.55 -12.97
C PHE A 470 -12.48 5.81 -13.31
N PRO A 471 -12.53 6.83 -12.41
CA PRO A 471 -13.19 8.09 -12.71
C PRO A 471 -12.52 8.83 -13.86
N ARG A 472 -13.30 9.40 -14.77
CA ARG A 472 -12.80 10.11 -15.94
C ARG A 472 -13.22 11.58 -15.94
N ILE A 473 -12.31 12.44 -16.38
CA ILE A 473 -12.59 13.86 -16.62
C ILE A 473 -13.57 13.99 -17.80
N ALA A 474 -13.34 13.19 -18.84
CA ALA A 474 -14.08 13.24 -20.09
C ALA A 474 -15.59 12.94 -19.94
N ASP A 475 -16.00 12.12 -18.98
CA ASP A 475 -17.40 11.77 -18.73
C ASP A 475 -17.98 12.45 -17.46
N GLY A 476 -17.19 13.30 -16.80
CA GLY A 476 -17.60 14.03 -15.60
C GLY A 476 -17.68 13.19 -14.33
N THR A 477 -17.14 11.97 -14.34
CA THR A 477 -17.08 11.12 -13.13
C THR A 477 -15.86 11.40 -12.27
N ALA A 478 -14.78 12.01 -12.79
CA ALA A 478 -13.68 12.54 -12.02
C ALA A 478 -13.97 14.01 -11.65
N ILE A 479 -14.21 14.27 -10.37
CA ILE A 479 -14.59 15.59 -9.86
C ILE A 479 -13.70 16.02 -8.69
N ALA A 480 -13.66 17.33 -8.40
CA ALA A 480 -13.02 17.81 -7.19
C ALA A 480 -13.77 17.32 -5.95
N ALA A 481 -13.04 16.92 -4.91
CA ALA A 481 -13.63 16.36 -3.68
C ALA A 481 -14.72 17.28 -3.08
N GLU A 482 -14.52 18.59 -3.14
CA GLU A 482 -15.42 19.60 -2.63
C GLU A 482 -16.81 19.58 -3.31
N GLN A 483 -16.90 19.09 -4.56
CA GLN A 483 -18.16 18.99 -5.29
C GLN A 483 -19.09 17.91 -4.73
N THR A 484 -18.56 16.95 -3.98
CA THR A 484 -19.37 15.92 -3.30
C THR A 484 -20.00 16.42 -2.00
N ARG A 485 -19.54 17.56 -1.45
CA ARG A 485 -19.93 18.11 -0.14
C ARG A 485 -21.44 18.23 0.02
N LYS A 486 -22.13 18.78 -0.97
CA LYS A 486 -23.58 19.01 -0.90
C LYS A 486 -24.38 17.72 -0.67
N VAL A 487 -23.96 16.62 -1.31
CA VAL A 487 -24.60 15.32 -1.14
C VAL A 487 -24.36 14.81 0.29
N PHE A 488 -23.12 14.82 0.75
CA PHE A 488 -22.80 14.32 2.09
C PHE A 488 -23.40 15.15 3.21
N GLU A 489 -23.41 16.48 3.10
CA GLU A 489 -24.02 17.37 4.11
C GLU A 489 -25.55 17.26 4.16
N SER A 490 -26.20 16.70 3.14
CA SER A 490 -27.63 16.38 3.19
C SER A 490 -27.94 15.11 3.98
N ILE A 491 -26.96 14.27 4.25
CA ILE A 491 -27.11 13.02 5.01
C ILE A 491 -27.04 13.33 6.51
N PRO A 492 -28.04 12.94 7.31
CA PRO A 492 -28.07 13.22 8.75
C PRO A 492 -26.82 12.72 9.48
N GLY A 493 -26.24 13.59 10.31
CA GLY A 493 -25.08 13.25 11.16
C GLY A 493 -23.74 13.20 10.46
N VAL A 494 -23.68 13.46 9.16
CA VAL A 494 -22.41 13.51 8.43
C VAL A 494 -21.66 14.82 8.72
N THR A 495 -20.38 14.68 9.03
CA THR A 495 -19.42 15.80 9.03
C THR A 495 -18.47 15.60 7.86
N PHE A 496 -18.53 16.49 6.89
CA PHE A 496 -17.62 16.48 5.75
C PHE A 496 -16.25 17.05 6.17
N PRO A 497 -15.13 16.54 5.63
CA PRO A 497 -13.80 17.06 5.96
C PRO A 497 -13.64 18.52 5.51
N ASP A 498 -12.96 19.33 6.32
CA ASP A 498 -12.67 20.72 5.96
C ASP A 498 -11.52 20.81 4.95
N ARG A 499 -10.62 19.85 5.00
CA ARG A 499 -9.39 19.83 4.21
C ARG A 499 -9.17 18.49 3.53
N VAL A 500 -9.00 18.50 2.21
CA VAL A 500 -8.53 17.39 1.41
C VAL A 500 -7.12 17.72 0.95
N VAL A 501 -6.15 16.89 1.32
CA VAL A 501 -4.74 17.11 0.99
C VAL A 501 -4.49 16.82 -0.48
N ARG A 502 -3.70 17.68 -1.13
CA ARG A 502 -3.19 17.48 -2.49
C ARG A 502 -1.67 17.43 -2.45
N PRO A 503 -1.02 16.48 -3.12
CA PRO A 503 0.43 16.43 -3.20
C PRO A 503 0.98 17.71 -3.84
N GLY A 504 1.99 18.34 -3.21
CA GLY A 504 2.70 19.47 -3.80
C GLY A 504 3.83 18.99 -4.71
N ARG A 505 4.23 19.85 -5.64
CA ARG A 505 5.50 19.71 -6.36
C ARG A 505 6.64 19.93 -5.37
N LEU A 506 7.54 18.96 -5.27
CA LEU A 506 8.62 18.99 -4.28
C LEU A 506 9.97 19.08 -5.01
N ASP A 507 10.85 19.93 -4.48
CA ASP A 507 12.24 20.02 -4.94
C ASP A 507 13.18 19.59 -3.81
N PHE A 508 13.85 18.45 -4.03
CA PHE A 508 14.84 17.86 -3.11
C PHE A 508 16.29 18.12 -3.55
N GLY A 509 16.49 18.97 -4.57
CA GLY A 509 17.78 19.30 -5.16
C GLY A 509 18.10 18.54 -6.44
N ALA A 510 19.14 18.96 -7.12
CA ALA A 510 19.46 18.55 -8.49
C ALA A 510 19.83 17.05 -8.66
N GLU A 511 20.27 16.39 -7.59
CA GLU A 511 20.76 15.01 -7.64
C GLU A 511 19.70 13.98 -7.20
N VAL A 512 18.44 14.41 -7.00
CA VAL A 512 17.37 13.53 -6.48
C VAL A 512 17.11 12.31 -7.38
N GLU A 513 17.26 12.43 -8.69
CA GLU A 513 17.13 11.32 -9.65
C GLU A 513 18.22 10.25 -9.45
N ARG A 514 19.35 10.60 -8.86
CA ARG A 514 20.43 9.69 -8.46
C ARG A 514 20.27 9.16 -7.04
N GLY A 515 19.14 9.47 -6.38
CA GLY A 515 18.88 9.09 -5.00
C GLY A 515 19.61 9.92 -3.95
N ILE A 516 20.09 11.13 -4.28
CA ILE A 516 20.78 12.02 -3.35
C ILE A 516 19.89 13.22 -3.04
N ILE A 517 19.47 13.34 -1.79
CA ILE A 517 18.65 14.43 -1.29
C ILE A 517 19.61 15.53 -0.79
N SER A 518 19.68 16.66 -1.49
CA SER A 518 20.54 17.79 -1.14
C SER A 518 19.77 19.00 -0.57
N ALA A 519 18.44 19.03 -0.70
CA ALA A 519 17.58 20.07 -0.13
C ALA A 519 16.59 19.45 0.87
N LEU A 520 16.81 19.70 2.17
CA LEU A 520 15.91 19.38 3.28
C LEU A 520 15.86 20.56 4.26
N PRO A 521 14.66 21.11 4.57
CA PRO A 521 13.34 20.77 4.02
C PRO A 521 13.28 20.90 2.49
N PRO A 522 12.44 20.09 1.78
CA PRO A 522 12.24 20.31 0.36
C PRO A 522 11.50 21.62 0.11
N LYS A 523 11.78 22.26 -1.01
CA LYS A 523 10.91 23.38 -1.46
C LYS A 523 9.57 22.81 -1.91
N VAL A 524 8.49 23.43 -1.47
CA VAL A 524 7.12 23.04 -1.79
C VAL A 524 6.53 24.02 -2.80
N GLY A 525 6.28 23.55 -4.01
CA GLY A 525 5.63 24.30 -5.07
C GLY A 525 4.11 24.08 -5.11
N ALA A 526 3.49 24.53 -6.21
CA ALA A 526 2.05 24.38 -6.43
C ALA A 526 1.59 22.92 -6.34
N PRO A 527 0.41 22.63 -5.74
CA PRO A 527 -0.12 21.28 -5.69
C PRO A 527 -0.49 20.77 -7.09
N PHE A 528 -0.45 19.44 -7.26
CA PHE A 528 -1.04 18.77 -8.41
C PHE A 528 -2.57 18.82 -8.32
N VAL A 529 -3.25 18.79 -9.47
CA VAL A 529 -4.71 18.67 -9.49
C VAL A 529 -5.07 17.20 -9.25
N ALA A 530 -5.96 16.96 -8.30
CA ALA A 530 -6.41 15.64 -7.92
C ALA A 530 -7.93 15.56 -7.89
N PHE A 531 -8.46 14.39 -8.24
CA PHE A 531 -9.89 14.13 -8.34
C PHE A 531 -10.30 12.95 -7.46
N VAL A 532 -11.59 12.90 -7.15
CA VAL A 532 -12.28 11.74 -6.57
C VAL A 532 -13.39 11.29 -7.54
N SER A 533 -13.98 10.13 -7.30
CA SER A 533 -15.18 9.74 -8.05
C SER A 533 -16.37 10.63 -7.69
N ALA A 534 -17.18 10.99 -8.69
CA ALA A 534 -18.51 11.49 -8.44
C ALA A 534 -19.34 10.47 -7.64
N VAL A 535 -20.35 10.97 -6.92
CA VAL A 535 -21.23 10.15 -6.09
C VAL A 535 -22.69 10.28 -6.53
N ASP A 536 -23.47 9.22 -6.32
CA ASP A 536 -24.91 9.23 -6.51
C ASP A 536 -25.65 9.98 -5.37
N ALA A 537 -26.97 9.99 -5.43
CA ALA A 537 -27.80 10.64 -4.42
C ALA A 537 -27.71 10.00 -3.03
N ASP A 538 -27.23 8.76 -2.94
CA ASP A 538 -27.00 8.07 -1.67
C ASP A 538 -25.65 8.42 -1.05
N GLY A 539 -24.73 9.04 -1.81
CA GLY A 539 -23.34 9.30 -1.42
C GLY A 539 -22.39 8.17 -1.78
N ASN A 540 -22.78 7.21 -2.63
CA ASN A 540 -21.92 6.13 -3.10
C ASN A 540 -21.26 6.49 -4.45
N GLU A 541 -20.01 6.10 -4.62
CA GLU A 541 -19.23 6.37 -5.84
C GLU A 541 -19.84 5.70 -7.07
N VAL A 542 -19.87 6.43 -8.19
CA VAL A 542 -20.46 5.98 -9.46
C VAL A 542 -19.45 5.34 -10.40
N ALA A 543 -18.16 5.71 -10.29
CA ALA A 543 -17.09 5.20 -11.14
C ALA A 543 -16.32 4.06 -10.47
N GLY A 544 -15.55 3.30 -11.27
CA GLY A 544 -14.77 2.16 -10.81
C GLY A 544 -15.57 0.86 -10.72
N ILE A 545 -14.91 -0.18 -10.21
CA ILE A 545 -15.56 -1.46 -9.91
C ILE A 545 -16.25 -1.30 -8.57
N ARG A 546 -17.58 -1.35 -8.57
CA ARG A 546 -18.39 -1.18 -7.37
C ARG A 546 -18.58 -2.52 -6.67
N PRO A 547 -18.05 -2.71 -5.44
CA PRO A 547 -18.29 -3.92 -4.64
C PRO A 547 -19.77 -4.05 -4.28
N MET A 548 -20.17 -5.19 -3.75
CA MET A 548 -21.58 -5.51 -3.51
C MET A 548 -22.26 -4.52 -2.57
N GLU A 549 -21.54 -4.04 -1.57
CA GLU A 549 -22.01 -3.03 -0.61
C GLU A 549 -22.36 -1.70 -1.28
N ILE A 550 -21.74 -1.38 -2.42
CA ILE A 550 -22.03 -0.17 -3.22
C ILE A 550 -23.10 -0.44 -4.27
N ARG A 551 -23.20 -1.65 -4.81
CA ARG A 551 -24.20 -2.00 -5.82
C ARG A 551 -25.59 -2.20 -5.24
N VAL A 552 -25.67 -2.73 -4.02
CA VAL A 552 -26.91 -2.98 -3.27
C VAL A 552 -26.76 -2.35 -1.88
N PRO A 553 -26.82 -1.00 -1.77
CA PRO A 553 -26.36 -0.30 -0.58
C PRO A 553 -27.34 -0.36 0.58
N LEU A 554 -26.81 -0.62 1.79
CA LEU A 554 -27.47 -0.41 3.08
C LEU A 554 -26.95 0.87 3.77
N ALA A 555 -25.97 1.54 3.17
CA ALA A 555 -25.35 2.75 3.65
C ALA A 555 -24.66 3.49 2.49
N ALA A 556 -24.26 4.73 2.70
CA ALA A 556 -23.15 5.29 1.95
C ALA A 556 -21.82 4.81 2.56
N PHE A 557 -20.89 4.37 1.70
CA PHE A 557 -19.56 3.94 2.08
C PHE A 557 -18.53 4.80 1.35
N THR A 558 -17.55 5.29 2.09
CA THR A 558 -16.59 6.26 1.55
C THR A 558 -15.15 5.82 1.74
N GLY A 559 -14.23 6.40 0.95
CA GLY A 559 -12.78 6.28 1.14
C GLY A 559 -12.20 7.31 2.13
N TRP A 560 -13.02 8.08 2.83
CA TRP A 560 -12.59 9.13 3.74
C TRP A 560 -13.31 9.06 5.09
N ASN A 561 -12.63 9.57 6.13
CA ASN A 561 -13.19 9.74 7.47
C ASN A 561 -12.44 10.90 8.16
N PRO A 562 -13.11 11.91 8.69
CA PRO A 562 -12.44 12.94 9.48
C PRO A 562 -11.83 12.35 10.75
N ARG A 563 -10.77 12.95 11.25
CA ARG A 563 -10.15 12.56 12.53
C ARG A 563 -11.13 12.77 13.68
N HIS A 564 -11.08 11.87 14.65
CA HIS A 564 -11.85 12.02 15.89
C HIS A 564 -11.41 13.29 16.63
N PRO A 565 -12.34 14.15 17.12
CA PRO A 565 -12.00 15.41 17.77
C PRO A 565 -11.00 15.29 18.93
N GLU A 566 -11.11 14.24 19.74
CA GLU A 566 -10.18 13.96 20.86
C GLU A 566 -8.73 13.67 20.43
N GLN A 567 -8.52 13.33 19.16
CA GLN A 567 -7.19 13.07 18.61
C GLN A 567 -6.61 14.27 17.83
N GLY A 568 -7.25 15.43 17.96
CA GLY A 568 -6.82 16.69 17.36
C GLY A 568 -7.01 16.77 15.84
N ALA A 569 -6.96 17.98 15.30
CA ALA A 569 -7.16 18.31 13.89
C ALA A 569 -8.43 17.66 13.28
N PRO A 570 -9.63 17.89 13.84
CA PRO A 570 -10.87 17.20 13.44
C PRO A 570 -11.35 17.54 12.02
N GLY A 571 -10.80 18.61 11.41
CA GLY A 571 -11.09 18.97 10.00
C GLY A 571 -10.22 18.25 8.98
N ASP A 572 -9.19 17.51 9.43
CA ASP A 572 -8.32 16.71 8.56
C ASP A 572 -8.86 15.28 8.43
N LEU A 573 -8.48 14.62 7.34
CA LEU A 573 -8.77 13.20 7.16
C LEU A 573 -7.93 12.33 8.10
N MET A 574 -8.57 11.32 8.68
CA MET A 574 -7.87 10.17 9.21
C MET A 574 -7.25 9.39 8.06
N SER A 575 -5.98 9.08 8.16
CA SER A 575 -5.26 8.42 7.06
C SER A 575 -5.88 7.07 6.72
N MET A 576 -6.27 6.91 5.46
CA MET A 576 -6.60 5.63 4.83
C MET A 576 -7.87 4.92 5.34
N MET A 577 -8.68 5.57 6.17
CA MET A 577 -9.92 5.00 6.69
C MET A 577 -11.14 5.61 6.01
N GLY A 578 -12.15 4.76 5.77
CA GLY A 578 -13.43 5.15 5.21
C GLY A 578 -14.51 5.32 6.28
N SER A 579 -15.64 5.88 5.87
CA SER A 579 -16.83 6.05 6.72
C SER A 579 -18.00 5.20 6.24
N THR A 580 -18.93 4.95 7.16
CA THR A 580 -20.23 4.32 6.92
C THR A 580 -21.33 5.22 7.40
N PHE A 581 -22.27 5.55 6.51
CA PHE A 581 -23.47 6.36 6.79
C PHE A 581 -24.73 5.54 6.49
N PRO A 582 -25.27 4.78 7.45
CA PRO A 582 -26.40 3.89 7.24
C PRO A 582 -27.63 4.61 6.68
N LEU A 583 -28.42 3.92 5.86
CA LEU A 583 -29.75 4.33 5.49
C LEU A 583 -30.70 4.19 6.68
N ALA A 584 -31.77 4.98 6.71
CA ALA A 584 -32.86 4.77 7.65
C ALA A 584 -33.47 3.37 7.45
N ARG A 585 -33.90 2.70 8.52
CA ARG A 585 -34.50 1.36 8.44
C ARG A 585 -35.88 1.38 7.85
N THR A 586 -36.67 2.40 8.23
CA THR A 586 -38.08 2.56 7.83
C THR A 586 -38.35 3.96 7.29
N ALA A 587 -39.46 4.11 6.54
CA ALA A 587 -39.91 5.42 6.08
C ALA A 587 -40.15 6.40 7.25
N ALA A 588 -40.71 5.92 8.37
CA ALA A 588 -40.93 6.74 9.57
C ALA A 588 -39.59 7.23 10.19
N GLU A 589 -38.53 6.39 10.20
CA GLU A 589 -37.20 6.81 10.66
C GLU A 589 -36.60 7.83 9.70
N ARG A 590 -36.69 7.61 8.40
CA ARG A 590 -36.25 8.54 7.35
C ARG A 590 -36.90 9.92 7.52
N ASP A 591 -38.22 9.95 7.68
CA ASP A 591 -38.97 11.21 7.81
C ASP A 591 -38.60 11.95 9.11
N ARG A 592 -38.42 11.21 10.21
CA ARG A 592 -38.01 11.77 11.51
C ARG A 592 -36.59 12.37 11.44
N THR A 593 -35.67 11.70 10.77
CA THR A 593 -34.26 12.16 10.63
C THR A 593 -34.08 13.12 9.48
N LYS A 594 -35.07 13.29 8.60
CA LYS A 594 -35.03 14.09 7.37
C LYS A 594 -33.95 13.57 6.41
N ASP A 595 -33.68 12.25 6.38
CA ASP A 595 -32.77 11.66 5.45
C ASP A 595 -33.37 11.71 4.02
N PRO A 596 -32.72 12.33 3.03
CA PRO A 596 -33.25 12.41 1.68
C PRO A 596 -33.26 11.05 0.96
N ARG A 597 -32.54 10.06 1.48
CA ARG A 597 -32.37 8.74 0.86
C ARG A 597 -33.52 7.81 1.22
N PRO A 598 -34.04 6.99 0.27
CA PRO A 598 -35.03 5.96 0.60
C PRO A 598 -34.51 4.99 1.66
N SER A 599 -35.38 4.64 2.61
CA SER A 599 -35.04 3.68 3.69
C SER A 599 -34.78 2.26 3.16
N ILE A 600 -34.15 1.42 3.98
CA ILE A 600 -33.91 0.01 3.71
C ILE A 600 -35.24 -0.72 3.39
N GLY A 601 -36.29 -0.48 4.19
CA GLY A 601 -37.61 -1.07 3.99
C GLY A 601 -38.26 -0.68 2.67
N GLU A 602 -38.13 0.60 2.25
CA GLU A 602 -38.66 1.08 0.97
C GLU A 602 -37.90 0.47 -0.24
N ARG A 603 -36.59 0.17 -0.10
CA ARG A 603 -35.76 -0.36 -1.17
C ARG A 603 -35.91 -1.86 -1.37
N TYR A 604 -35.97 -2.60 -0.28
CA TYR A 604 -35.81 -4.07 -0.30
C TYR A 604 -36.97 -4.83 0.32
N GLY A 605 -37.86 -4.15 1.03
CA GLY A 605 -38.90 -4.76 1.84
C GLY A 605 -38.34 -5.39 3.11
N ASP A 606 -37.64 -6.52 2.95
CA ASP A 606 -37.06 -7.29 4.04
C ASP A 606 -35.66 -7.85 3.71
N ARG A 607 -35.11 -8.61 4.65
CA ARG A 607 -33.80 -9.27 4.49
C ARG A 607 -33.75 -10.22 3.31
N ALA A 608 -34.84 -10.96 3.05
CA ALA A 608 -34.89 -11.93 1.95
C ALA A 608 -34.86 -11.22 0.59
N GLY A 609 -35.65 -10.13 0.45
CA GLY A 609 -35.64 -9.28 -0.74
C GLY A 609 -34.27 -8.64 -1.01
N TYR A 610 -33.60 -8.18 0.05
CA TYR A 610 -32.23 -7.68 -0.05
C TYR A 610 -31.26 -8.75 -0.55
N LEU A 611 -31.22 -9.94 0.08
CA LEU A 611 -30.30 -11.02 -0.33
C LEU A 611 -30.59 -11.52 -1.73
N GLN A 612 -31.85 -11.53 -2.16
CA GLN A 612 -32.19 -11.87 -3.53
C GLN A 612 -31.63 -10.84 -4.54
N ARG A 613 -31.66 -9.56 -4.18
CA ARG A 613 -31.06 -8.51 -5.01
C ARG A 613 -29.53 -8.64 -5.07
N VAL A 614 -28.89 -8.89 -3.91
CA VAL A 614 -27.45 -9.14 -3.82
C VAL A 614 -27.04 -10.30 -4.73
N ARG A 615 -27.74 -11.43 -4.71
CA ARG A 615 -27.42 -12.58 -5.56
C ARG A 615 -27.50 -12.24 -7.03
N ARG A 616 -28.55 -11.55 -7.46
CA ARG A 616 -28.69 -11.11 -8.87
C ARG A 616 -27.54 -10.19 -9.32
N GLU A 617 -27.15 -9.24 -8.48
CA GLU A 617 -26.03 -8.36 -8.80
C GLU A 617 -24.69 -9.11 -8.76
N ALA A 618 -24.53 -10.11 -7.90
CA ALA A 618 -23.34 -10.98 -7.90
C ALA A 618 -23.23 -11.76 -9.22
N ASP A 619 -24.31 -12.32 -9.74
CA ASP A 619 -24.33 -13.01 -11.03
C ASP A 619 -23.95 -12.06 -12.19
N VAL A 620 -24.38 -10.80 -12.16
CA VAL A 620 -23.96 -9.77 -13.12
C VAL A 620 -22.46 -9.52 -13.04
N MET A 621 -21.91 -9.46 -11.83
CA MET A 621 -20.45 -9.27 -11.65
C MET A 621 -19.64 -10.47 -12.10
N VAL A 622 -20.16 -11.70 -11.91
CA VAL A 622 -19.55 -12.94 -12.43
C VAL A 622 -19.50 -12.90 -13.96
N ALA A 623 -20.62 -12.56 -14.61
CA ALA A 623 -20.69 -12.44 -16.07
C ALA A 623 -19.71 -11.38 -16.60
N ALA A 624 -19.52 -10.28 -15.85
CA ALA A 624 -18.56 -9.21 -16.18
C ALA A 624 -17.10 -9.55 -15.76
N ARG A 625 -16.86 -10.71 -15.16
CA ARG A 625 -15.55 -11.19 -14.66
C ARG A 625 -14.93 -10.34 -13.54
N PHE A 626 -15.73 -9.61 -12.79
CA PHE A 626 -15.29 -8.85 -11.59
C PHE A 626 -15.54 -9.61 -10.29
N LEU A 627 -16.19 -10.76 -10.35
CA LEU A 627 -16.39 -11.69 -9.22
C LEU A 627 -16.21 -13.12 -9.74
N LEU A 628 -15.65 -13.99 -8.90
CA LEU A 628 -15.59 -15.41 -9.21
C LEU A 628 -16.89 -16.11 -8.79
N SER A 629 -17.33 -17.10 -9.56
CA SER A 629 -18.53 -17.89 -9.22
C SER A 629 -18.40 -18.59 -7.86
N GLU A 630 -17.20 -19.02 -7.48
CA GLU A 630 -16.91 -19.64 -6.19
C GLU A 630 -17.05 -18.66 -5.00
N ASP A 631 -17.05 -17.35 -5.23
CA ASP A 631 -17.19 -16.34 -4.18
C ASP A 631 -18.64 -15.88 -3.95
N VAL A 632 -19.58 -16.21 -4.83
CA VAL A 632 -20.97 -15.71 -4.79
C VAL A 632 -21.64 -16.00 -3.46
N ASP A 633 -21.57 -17.25 -2.98
CA ASP A 633 -22.22 -17.64 -1.73
C ASP A 633 -21.61 -16.92 -0.50
N ALA A 634 -20.29 -16.75 -0.48
CA ALA A 634 -19.60 -16.01 0.57
C ALA A 634 -19.99 -14.51 0.57
N VAL A 635 -20.10 -13.90 -0.60
CA VAL A 635 -20.54 -12.50 -0.77
C VAL A 635 -21.99 -12.34 -0.29
N VAL A 636 -22.90 -13.25 -0.64
CA VAL A 636 -24.30 -13.22 -0.17
C VAL A 636 -24.38 -13.41 1.34
N ALA A 637 -23.60 -14.36 1.91
CA ALA A 637 -23.55 -14.57 3.35
C ALA A 637 -23.04 -13.31 4.10
N ARG A 638 -21.98 -12.68 3.57
CA ARG A 638 -21.45 -11.43 4.14
C ARG A 638 -22.46 -10.28 4.07
N ALA A 639 -23.20 -10.18 2.96
CA ALA A 639 -24.29 -9.20 2.84
C ALA A 639 -25.38 -9.42 3.91
N GLY A 640 -25.67 -10.68 4.24
CA GLY A 640 -26.56 -11.03 5.36
C GLY A 640 -26.04 -10.54 6.71
N LEU A 641 -24.75 -10.71 6.98
CA LEU A 641 -24.12 -10.16 8.21
C LEU A 641 -24.17 -8.63 8.25
N LEU A 642 -23.99 -7.98 7.11
CA LEU A 642 -24.07 -6.52 7.01
C LEU A 642 -25.51 -6.03 7.25
N TRP A 643 -26.52 -6.71 6.69
CA TRP A 643 -27.92 -6.44 6.98
C TRP A 643 -28.20 -6.53 8.47
N ASP A 644 -27.84 -7.66 9.09
CA ASP A 644 -28.08 -7.92 10.50
C ASP A 644 -27.38 -6.86 11.39
N PHE A 645 -26.17 -6.47 11.02
CA PHE A 645 -25.43 -5.42 11.71
C PHE A 645 -26.11 -4.04 11.60
N ILE A 646 -26.54 -3.63 10.41
CA ILE A 646 -27.12 -2.30 10.18
C ILE A 646 -28.58 -2.24 10.68
N ALA A 647 -29.40 -3.28 10.44
CA ALA A 647 -30.80 -3.31 10.83
C ALA A 647 -30.99 -3.43 12.34
N ASN A 648 -30.09 -4.11 13.06
CA ASN A 648 -30.17 -4.31 14.51
C ASN A 648 -29.50 -3.19 15.34
N ARG A 649 -28.94 -2.17 14.69
CA ARG A 649 -28.41 -1.03 15.44
C ARG A 649 -29.52 -0.38 16.25
N THR A 650 -29.36 -0.36 17.57
CA THR A 650 -30.18 0.51 18.42
C THR A 650 -29.96 1.94 17.93
N SER A 651 -31.05 2.70 17.78
CA SER A 651 -30.98 4.14 17.56
C SER A 651 -30.46 4.80 18.85
N SER A 652 -29.23 4.54 19.21
CA SER A 652 -28.49 5.32 20.19
C SER A 652 -28.16 6.65 19.54
N GLY A 653 -29.17 7.53 19.54
CA GLY A 653 -28.93 8.95 19.52
C GLY A 653 -28.32 9.30 20.87
N GLU A 654 -27.12 9.83 20.82
CA GLU A 654 -26.57 10.89 21.66
C GLU A 654 -25.05 10.87 21.53
#